data_f682d01f0bbd4f1181df05d494a74778
#
_entry.id   f682d01f0bbd4f1181df05d494a74778
#
_cell.length_a   1.000
_cell.length_b   1.000
_cell.length_c   1.000
_cell.angle_alpha   90.00
_cell.angle_beta   90.00
_cell.angle_gamma   90.00
#
_symmetry.space_group_name_H-M   'P 1'
#
loop_
_entity.id
_entity.type
_entity.pdbx_description
1 polymer ?
#
loop_
_entity_poly.entity_id
_entity_poly.type
_entity_poly.pdbx_seq_one_letter_code
_entity_poly.pdbx_strand_id
1 'polypeptide(L)'
;MNWDYNLGSVVATFLTSIGIQMIFAYFLSLPLSTIKSALVTSFGLTLLLKSDSTLVFSLSAALAIAQKFIFHKFRFHLWNPANFGIMVGILLTQNAWISPAQWGTETLLVFIIGTFGLAVLSNIKRLDTALVFLVTLLSLEYIRTVLYLEWNIEVYLHKISQGSIWLFALFMITDPMTTPNNKWVRRFWSGGVAIGTFYLANFHFINGAAQYILFLSTPLVPLLNWAFKGKTFNWINTTPMIKKHAISSMSIVLMLLLLSQEATAFCGFYVAKADATLFNQKSEVILVRDGNRTVITMSNDYKGEMKDFAIVVPVPVVLQDGDIKVVSRHIFQTLDGYSSPRLVEYYDQNPCYSDDYLNYSLSNAIPQVAESVMMNDNVLTEKEYGVTVEATYEVGEYSIAILSAKESEGLKAYLIQEGYKIPATAESVLAPYIKSNMKFFVAKVNLDRQKSSGFDYLHPIQIRFEHEKFMLPIRLGMANSTGEQDMIVYAFTKKGRVECTNYRTVKIPTDRNIPLYAREMFGEFYKNLFQRAYSREGKNAVHLEYAWTVTPSWGGTKCDPCVGPPPIYNDFAEAGVWWAQWNSNENVFFTRLHVRYSNSKFPSDLQFQVTPNNEHFQARYILTHPAPGPFTCDEGQAYLESLRNRRKLEVDEMYALGGFMPNSKSDQYINEFVPYMNNKPSESKDRGSNEFEPFNYNEISPESFAVDMAYVNGEKDNSNESPFKKETPWDVPVFVGSMLAFVFFIQRFNKK
;
A
#
# COMPACT_ATOMS: atom_id res chain seq x y z
N MET A 1 5.38 -12.73 4.16
CA MET A 1 4.96 -11.33 4.37
C MET A 1 6.20 -10.47 4.50
N ASN A 2 6.29 -9.43 3.70
CA ASN A 2 7.36 -8.45 3.81
C ASN A 2 6.86 -7.27 4.66
N TRP A 3 7.36 -7.16 5.89
CA TRP A 3 7.07 -6.01 6.76
C TRP A 3 8.22 -5.03 6.67
N ASP A 4 7.93 -3.82 6.22
CA ASP A 4 8.88 -2.73 6.06
C ASP A 4 9.28 -2.18 7.45
N TYR A 5 10.28 -2.81 8.10
CA TYR A 5 10.85 -2.39 9.38
C TYR A 5 12.30 -1.96 9.22
N ASN A 6 12.57 -0.76 9.67
CA ASN A 6 13.95 -0.30 9.85
C ASN A 6 14.50 -0.83 11.18
N LEU A 7 15.44 -1.80 11.11
CA LEU A 7 16.07 -2.39 12.30
C LEU A 7 16.75 -1.35 13.19
N GLY A 8 17.36 -0.32 12.59
CA GLY A 8 17.97 0.80 13.32
C GLY A 8 16.95 1.54 14.19
N SER A 9 15.75 1.81 13.66
CA SER A 9 14.66 2.45 14.41
C SER A 9 14.14 1.56 15.55
N VAL A 10 14.05 0.25 15.31
CA VAL A 10 13.66 -0.70 16.37
C VAL A 10 14.69 -0.68 17.51
N VAL A 11 15.98 -0.84 17.19
CA VAL A 11 17.07 -0.82 18.17
C VAL A 11 17.09 0.51 18.92
N ALA A 12 16.98 1.64 18.23
CA ALA A 12 16.95 2.97 18.85
C ALA A 12 15.77 3.13 19.83
N THR A 13 14.57 2.62 19.47
CA THR A 13 13.41 2.64 20.36
C THR A 13 13.67 1.89 21.65
N PHE A 14 14.23 0.69 21.56
CA PHE A 14 14.55 -0.12 22.73
C PHE A 14 15.64 0.52 23.60
N LEU A 15 16.74 0.97 22.99
CA LEU A 15 17.84 1.61 23.71
C LEU A 15 17.39 2.89 24.41
N THR A 16 16.61 3.74 23.71
CA THR A 16 16.09 4.98 24.30
C THR A 16 15.13 4.69 25.46
N SER A 17 14.19 3.76 25.26
CA SER A 17 13.24 3.40 26.34
C SER A 17 13.94 2.88 27.57
N ILE A 18 14.92 1.99 27.40
CA ILE A 18 15.70 1.42 28.51
C ILE A 18 16.56 2.51 29.17
N GLY A 19 17.25 3.34 28.39
CA GLY A 19 18.09 4.42 28.88
C GLY A 19 17.31 5.41 29.73
N ILE A 20 16.19 5.93 29.24
CA ILE A 20 15.32 6.84 30.00
C ILE A 20 14.76 6.16 31.26
N GLN A 21 14.34 4.89 31.15
CA GLN A 21 13.87 4.13 32.31
C GLN A 21 14.96 3.99 33.38
N MET A 22 16.22 3.72 32.99
CA MET A 22 17.36 3.59 33.92
C MET A 22 17.70 4.92 34.59
N ILE A 23 17.66 6.03 33.83
CA ILE A 23 17.88 7.37 34.37
C ILE A 23 16.88 7.66 35.52
N PHE A 24 15.58 7.49 35.24
CA PHE A 24 14.56 7.69 36.27
C PHE A 24 14.64 6.69 37.40
N ALA A 25 14.97 5.42 37.12
CA ALA A 25 15.15 4.41 38.15
C ALA A 25 16.31 4.77 39.11
N TYR A 26 17.41 5.31 38.59
CA TYR A 26 18.52 5.79 39.39
C TYR A 26 18.11 6.98 40.29
N PHE A 27 17.51 8.04 39.73
CA PHE A 27 17.12 9.21 40.52
C PHE A 27 16.00 8.94 41.53
N LEU A 28 15.12 7.98 41.27
CA LEU A 28 14.00 7.62 42.15
C LEU A 28 14.28 6.37 43.00
N SER A 29 15.50 5.84 42.98
CA SER A 29 15.92 4.64 43.71
C SER A 29 14.98 3.44 43.46
N LEU A 30 14.56 3.22 42.22
CA LEU A 30 13.68 2.14 41.85
C LEU A 30 14.49 0.85 41.52
N PRO A 31 13.89 -0.33 41.73
CA PRO A 31 14.57 -1.57 41.38
C PRO A 31 14.75 -1.74 39.87
N LEU A 32 15.87 -2.32 39.42
CA LEU A 32 16.18 -2.58 38.02
C LEU A 32 15.11 -3.45 37.29
N SER A 33 14.31 -4.19 38.06
CA SER A 33 13.19 -4.94 37.49
C SER A 33 12.17 -4.07 36.73
N THR A 34 12.15 -2.75 36.97
CA THR A 34 11.29 -1.78 36.25
C THR A 34 11.65 -1.64 34.78
N ILE A 35 12.85 -2.01 34.32
CA ILE A 35 13.27 -2.05 32.93
C ILE A 35 12.29 -2.90 32.07
N LYS A 36 11.71 -3.93 32.67
CA LYS A 36 10.73 -4.79 32.00
C LYS A 36 9.53 -3.99 31.44
N SER A 37 9.09 -2.95 32.15
CA SER A 37 8.02 -2.07 31.69
C SER A 37 8.43 -1.22 30.46
N ALA A 38 9.71 -0.84 30.36
CA ALA A 38 10.23 -0.15 29.19
C ALA A 38 10.24 -1.06 27.95
N LEU A 39 10.66 -2.32 28.12
CA LEU A 39 10.62 -3.30 27.03
C LEU A 39 9.21 -3.50 26.45
N VAL A 40 8.20 -3.64 27.32
CA VAL A 40 6.79 -3.75 26.88
C VAL A 40 6.34 -2.52 26.11
N THR A 41 6.71 -1.33 26.56
CA THR A 41 6.40 -0.07 25.88
C THR A 41 7.08 0.00 24.51
N SER A 42 8.35 -0.40 24.42
CA SER A 42 9.10 -0.44 23.16
C SER A 42 8.45 -1.34 22.13
N PHE A 43 7.99 -2.53 22.52
CA PHE A 43 7.23 -3.41 21.62
C PHE A 43 5.98 -2.74 21.09
N GLY A 44 5.17 -2.13 21.94
CA GLY A 44 3.95 -1.43 21.50
C GLY A 44 4.22 -0.28 20.54
N LEU A 45 5.29 0.47 20.75
CA LEU A 45 5.73 1.54 19.86
C LEU A 45 6.17 0.99 18.50
N THR A 46 7.08 0.02 18.48
CA THR A 46 7.62 -0.54 17.24
C THR A 46 6.58 -1.25 16.39
N LEU A 47 5.54 -1.82 17.01
CA LEU A 47 4.49 -2.51 16.28
C LEU A 47 3.46 -1.58 15.62
N LEU A 48 3.24 -0.37 16.13
CA LEU A 48 2.11 0.47 15.70
C LEU A 48 2.52 1.85 15.19
N LEU A 49 3.67 2.39 15.58
CA LEU A 49 4.20 3.64 15.06
C LEU A 49 4.93 3.39 13.74
N LYS A 50 4.70 4.26 12.76
CA LYS A 50 5.49 4.37 11.53
C LYS A 50 6.13 5.74 11.44
N SER A 51 7.36 5.78 10.97
CA SER A 51 8.12 6.99 10.63
C SER A 51 9.30 6.59 9.74
N ASP A 52 9.76 7.47 8.88
CA ASP A 52 10.99 7.36 8.12
C ASP A 52 12.22 7.77 8.95
N SER A 53 12.00 8.46 10.08
CA SER A 53 13.06 9.01 10.94
C SER A 53 13.26 8.22 12.24
N THR A 54 14.48 7.72 12.44
CA THR A 54 14.91 7.09 13.71
C THR A 54 14.80 8.04 14.91
N LEU A 55 14.96 9.37 14.67
CA LEU A 55 14.82 10.37 15.73
C LEU A 55 13.39 10.44 16.26
N VAL A 56 12.39 10.29 15.38
CA VAL A 56 10.96 10.29 15.77
C VAL A 56 10.67 9.09 16.68
N PHE A 57 11.19 7.92 16.34
CA PHE A 57 11.08 6.73 17.20
C PHE A 57 11.73 6.94 18.58
N SER A 58 12.95 7.51 18.62
CA SER A 58 13.66 7.82 19.86
C SER A 58 12.90 8.85 20.70
N LEU A 59 12.41 9.92 20.09
CA LEU A 59 11.62 10.95 20.79
C LEU A 59 10.32 10.36 21.36
N SER A 60 9.58 9.61 20.56
CA SER A 60 8.36 8.94 21.00
C SER A 60 8.60 7.98 22.14
N ALA A 61 9.69 7.22 22.09
CA ALA A 61 10.12 6.31 23.16
C ALA A 61 10.50 7.04 24.45
N ALA A 62 11.28 8.12 24.32
CA ALA A 62 11.68 8.95 25.47
C ALA A 62 10.48 9.54 26.19
N LEU A 63 9.55 10.14 25.44
CA LEU A 63 8.35 10.75 25.99
C LEU A 63 7.38 9.71 26.57
N ALA A 64 7.24 8.54 25.91
CA ALA A 64 6.44 7.42 26.41
C ALA A 64 6.89 6.94 27.79
N ILE A 65 8.19 6.89 28.02
CA ILE A 65 8.74 6.46 29.30
C ILE A 65 8.74 7.60 30.31
N ALA A 66 9.17 8.80 29.92
CA ALA A 66 9.26 9.96 30.83
C ALA A 66 7.92 10.30 31.48
N GLN A 67 6.81 10.25 30.71
CA GLN A 67 5.47 10.56 31.24
C GLN A 67 5.07 9.69 32.44
N LYS A 68 5.55 8.44 32.52
CA LYS A 68 5.28 7.55 33.66
C LYS A 68 5.79 8.14 34.98
N PHE A 69 6.88 8.87 34.94
CA PHE A 69 7.55 9.43 36.11
C PHE A 69 7.13 10.86 36.38
N ILE A 70 6.93 11.67 35.36
CA ILE A 70 6.46 13.06 35.50
C ILE A 70 5.09 13.10 36.18
N PHE A 71 4.18 12.19 35.79
CA PHE A 71 2.83 12.10 36.37
C PHE A 71 2.74 11.13 37.55
N HIS A 72 3.86 10.64 38.09
CA HIS A 72 3.92 9.65 39.17
C HIS A 72 3.19 10.08 40.48
N LYS A 73 3.04 11.38 40.68
CA LYS A 73 2.30 11.94 41.83
C LYS A 73 0.88 11.40 41.96
N PHE A 74 0.27 10.93 40.87
CA PHE A 74 -1.08 10.37 40.85
C PHE A 74 -1.17 8.88 41.16
N ARG A 75 -0.06 8.18 41.41
CA ARG A 75 0.04 6.71 41.61
C ARG A 75 -0.51 5.86 40.46
N PHE A 76 -0.81 6.44 39.32
CA PHE A 76 -1.32 5.80 38.10
C PHE A 76 -0.57 6.36 36.91
N HIS A 77 -0.47 5.57 35.85
CA HIS A 77 -0.13 6.13 34.54
C HIS A 77 -1.36 6.86 34.01
N LEU A 78 -1.20 8.12 33.61
CA LEU A 78 -2.29 8.90 33.08
C LEU A 78 -2.69 8.41 31.68
N TRP A 79 -1.69 8.02 30.89
CA TRP A 79 -1.87 7.41 29.58
C TRP A 79 -1.18 6.04 29.49
N ASN A 80 -1.71 5.16 28.62
CA ASN A 80 -0.95 4.00 28.17
C ASN A 80 0.36 4.47 27.53
N PRO A 81 1.54 4.02 28.02
CA PRO A 81 2.81 4.62 27.57
C PRO A 81 3.09 4.46 26.07
N ALA A 82 2.80 3.31 25.49
CA ALA A 82 2.99 3.10 24.06
C ALA A 82 2.04 4.00 23.26
N ASN A 83 0.77 4.07 23.63
CA ASN A 83 -0.20 4.94 22.97
C ASN A 83 0.16 6.42 23.09
N PHE A 84 0.62 6.85 24.26
CA PHE A 84 1.11 8.22 24.46
C PHE A 84 2.27 8.55 23.52
N GLY A 85 3.28 7.66 23.45
CA GLY A 85 4.42 7.84 22.55
C GLY A 85 4.00 7.93 21.08
N ILE A 86 3.06 7.07 20.63
CA ILE A 86 2.51 7.12 19.27
C ILE A 86 1.83 8.47 19.03
N MET A 87 0.90 8.85 19.89
CA MET A 87 0.11 10.07 19.69
C MET A 87 0.95 11.34 19.75
N VAL A 88 1.89 11.41 20.70
CA VAL A 88 2.79 12.57 20.82
C VAL A 88 3.80 12.61 19.66
N GLY A 89 4.30 11.44 19.21
CA GLY A 89 5.11 11.34 18.01
C GLY A 89 4.39 11.93 16.79
N ILE A 90 3.13 11.56 16.57
CA ILE A 90 2.31 12.08 15.45
C ILE A 90 2.06 13.58 15.60
N LEU A 91 1.63 14.05 16.78
CA LEU A 91 1.22 15.43 17.01
C LEU A 91 2.39 16.42 17.00
N LEU A 92 3.54 16.04 17.54
CA LEU A 92 4.69 16.97 17.68
C LEU A 92 5.58 16.98 16.44
N THR A 93 5.78 15.81 15.78
CA THR A 93 6.78 15.75 14.72
C THR A 93 6.17 15.91 13.33
N GLN A 94 4.90 15.59 13.16
CA GLN A 94 4.20 15.49 11.86
C GLN A 94 4.88 14.54 10.86
N ASN A 95 5.91 13.79 11.31
CA ASN A 95 6.67 12.81 10.53
C ASN A 95 6.40 11.37 11.02
N ALA A 96 5.30 11.17 11.72
CA ALA A 96 4.86 9.87 12.19
C ALA A 96 3.41 9.62 11.79
N TRP A 97 3.05 8.35 11.58
CA TRP A 97 1.68 7.95 11.24
C TRP A 97 1.36 6.56 11.76
N ILE A 98 0.08 6.19 11.66
CA ILE A 98 -0.42 4.83 11.90
C ILE A 98 -0.82 4.26 10.54
N SER A 99 -0.34 3.05 10.23
CA SER A 99 -0.74 2.31 9.03
C SER A 99 -1.67 1.14 9.45
N PRO A 100 -3.00 1.30 9.36
CA PRO A 100 -3.95 0.31 9.88
C PRO A 100 -3.80 -1.06 9.24
N ALA A 101 -3.51 -1.10 7.94
CA ALA A 101 -3.40 -2.34 7.17
C ALA A 101 -2.03 -3.03 7.23
N GLN A 102 -1.02 -2.46 7.90
CA GLN A 102 0.35 -3.02 7.89
C GLN A 102 0.44 -4.49 8.33
N TRP A 103 -0.50 -4.93 9.19
CA TRP A 103 -0.56 -6.30 9.71
C TRP A 103 -1.32 -7.26 8.80
N GLY A 104 -1.92 -6.74 7.70
CA GLY A 104 -2.72 -7.52 6.77
C GLY A 104 -3.98 -8.10 7.40
N THR A 105 -4.61 -8.99 6.64
CA THR A 105 -5.86 -9.68 7.00
C THR A 105 -5.68 -11.21 7.06
N GLU A 106 -4.44 -11.68 7.16
CA GLU A 106 -4.12 -13.10 7.20
C GLU A 106 -4.66 -13.75 8.46
N THR A 107 -5.49 -14.77 8.31
CA THR A 107 -6.14 -15.51 9.40
C THR A 107 -5.10 -16.11 10.36
N LEU A 108 -3.97 -16.59 9.85
CA LEU A 108 -2.88 -17.14 10.67
C LEU A 108 -2.31 -16.09 11.63
N LEU A 109 -2.12 -14.85 11.17
CA LEU A 109 -1.62 -13.77 12.00
C LEU A 109 -2.61 -13.40 13.11
N VAL A 110 -3.90 -13.28 12.77
CA VAL A 110 -4.98 -13.05 13.76
C VAL A 110 -5.00 -14.16 14.80
N PHE A 111 -4.82 -15.41 14.38
CA PHE A 111 -4.72 -16.55 15.28
C PHE A 111 -3.52 -16.44 16.23
N ILE A 112 -2.34 -16.12 15.72
CA ILE A 112 -1.12 -15.93 16.54
C ILE A 112 -1.32 -14.81 17.56
N ILE A 113 -1.75 -13.63 17.09
CA ILE A 113 -2.02 -12.47 17.95
C ILE A 113 -3.08 -12.82 19.01
N GLY A 114 -4.17 -13.50 18.60
CA GLY A 114 -5.24 -13.92 19.48
C GLY A 114 -4.77 -14.88 20.57
N THR A 115 -4.01 -15.91 20.20
CA THR A 115 -3.50 -16.91 21.14
C THR A 115 -2.57 -16.29 22.19
N PHE A 116 -1.59 -15.47 21.74
CA PHE A 116 -0.68 -14.77 22.64
C PHE A 116 -1.42 -13.74 23.51
N GLY A 117 -2.33 -12.97 22.90
CA GLY A 117 -3.12 -11.98 23.63
C GLY A 117 -3.98 -12.63 24.73
N LEU A 118 -4.67 -13.72 24.43
CA LEU A 118 -5.47 -14.45 25.41
C LEU A 118 -4.60 -15.03 26.54
N ALA A 119 -3.41 -15.56 26.22
CA ALA A 119 -2.48 -16.04 27.23
C ALA A 119 -2.01 -14.91 28.18
N VAL A 120 -1.78 -13.71 27.67
CA VAL A 120 -1.44 -12.54 28.50
C VAL A 120 -2.65 -12.09 29.32
N LEU A 121 -3.82 -11.94 28.70
CA LEU A 121 -5.03 -11.41 29.34
C LEU A 121 -5.57 -12.31 30.45
N SER A 122 -5.41 -13.63 30.32
CA SER A 122 -5.77 -14.58 31.38
C SER A 122 -4.97 -14.33 32.67
N ASN A 123 -3.70 -13.94 32.53
CA ASN A 123 -2.82 -13.63 33.67
C ASN A 123 -3.13 -12.28 34.32
N ILE A 124 -3.40 -11.23 33.54
CA ILE A 124 -3.67 -9.87 34.06
C ILE A 124 -5.13 -9.65 34.46
N LYS A 125 -6.00 -10.60 34.21
CA LYS A 125 -7.46 -10.55 34.55
C LYS A 125 -8.15 -9.33 33.93
N ARG A 126 -7.83 -9.01 32.68
CA ARG A 126 -8.42 -7.90 31.88
C ARG A 126 -9.14 -8.40 30.62
N LEU A 127 -9.44 -9.70 30.55
CA LEU A 127 -10.15 -10.29 29.42
C LEU A 127 -11.51 -9.63 29.18
N ASP A 128 -12.21 -9.22 30.25
CA ASP A 128 -13.48 -8.50 30.16
C ASP A 128 -13.38 -7.17 29.41
N THR A 129 -12.26 -6.47 29.51
CA THR A 129 -12.01 -5.21 28.78
C THR A 129 -11.89 -5.47 27.27
N ALA A 130 -11.05 -6.42 26.88
CA ALA A 130 -10.88 -6.80 25.48
C ALA A 130 -12.17 -7.31 24.85
N LEU A 131 -12.88 -8.20 25.56
CA LEU A 131 -14.14 -8.79 25.06
C LEU A 131 -15.22 -7.73 24.86
N VAL A 132 -15.43 -6.81 25.82
CA VAL A 132 -16.43 -5.75 25.68
C VAL A 132 -16.07 -4.83 24.52
N PHE A 133 -14.78 -4.43 24.38
CA PHE A 133 -14.34 -3.64 23.24
C PHE A 133 -14.64 -4.34 21.91
N LEU A 134 -14.17 -5.59 21.76
CA LEU A 134 -14.35 -6.35 20.52
C LEU A 134 -15.83 -6.59 20.22
N VAL A 135 -16.60 -7.10 21.17
CA VAL A 135 -18.02 -7.38 20.94
C VAL A 135 -18.78 -6.12 20.54
N THR A 136 -18.52 -4.98 21.22
CA THR A 136 -19.17 -3.71 20.89
C THR A 136 -18.76 -3.23 19.50
N LEU A 137 -17.45 -3.20 19.20
CA LEU A 137 -16.95 -2.71 17.91
C LEU A 137 -17.41 -3.61 16.75
N LEU A 138 -17.25 -4.94 16.90
CA LEU A 138 -17.61 -5.89 15.85
C LEU A 138 -19.13 -5.92 15.60
N SER A 139 -19.95 -5.78 16.65
CA SER A 139 -21.40 -5.70 16.49
C SER A 139 -21.82 -4.42 15.76
N LEU A 140 -21.23 -3.27 16.10
CA LEU A 140 -21.53 -2.00 15.42
C LEU A 140 -21.08 -2.04 13.95
N GLU A 141 -19.91 -2.61 13.67
CA GLU A 141 -19.42 -2.81 12.31
C GLU A 141 -20.31 -3.77 11.51
N TYR A 142 -20.79 -4.85 12.13
CA TYR A 142 -21.74 -5.78 11.50
C TYR A 142 -23.06 -5.08 11.17
N ILE A 143 -23.66 -4.40 12.15
CA ILE A 143 -24.91 -3.66 11.96
C ILE A 143 -24.77 -2.64 10.85
N ARG A 144 -23.68 -1.85 10.84
CA ARG A 144 -23.45 -0.84 9.80
C ARG A 144 -23.17 -1.46 8.44
N THR A 145 -22.22 -2.41 8.37
CA THR A 145 -21.71 -2.90 7.08
C THR A 145 -22.70 -3.88 6.45
N VAL A 146 -23.23 -4.84 7.21
CA VAL A 146 -24.06 -5.92 6.66
C VAL A 146 -25.55 -5.57 6.70
N LEU A 147 -26.07 -5.09 7.85
CA LEU A 147 -27.51 -4.87 7.98
C LEU A 147 -27.98 -3.52 7.42
N TYR A 148 -27.18 -2.45 7.60
CA TYR A 148 -27.60 -1.13 7.15
C TYR A 148 -27.14 -0.82 5.72
N LEU A 149 -25.84 -1.00 5.40
CA LEU A 149 -25.28 -0.73 4.10
C LEU A 149 -25.48 -1.89 3.10
N GLU A 150 -25.86 -3.07 3.56
CA GLU A 150 -26.08 -4.27 2.74
C GLU A 150 -24.82 -4.72 1.96
N TRP A 151 -23.62 -4.44 2.49
CA TRP A 151 -22.41 -5.04 1.97
C TRP A 151 -22.39 -6.54 2.22
N ASN A 152 -21.80 -7.30 1.29
CA ASN A 152 -21.54 -8.72 1.49
C ASN A 152 -20.79 -8.97 2.78
N ILE A 153 -21.03 -10.13 3.40
CA ILE A 153 -20.36 -10.54 4.64
C ILE A 153 -18.83 -10.54 4.52
N GLU A 154 -18.29 -10.78 3.33
CA GLU A 154 -16.84 -10.77 3.08
C GLU A 154 -16.20 -9.40 3.35
N VAL A 155 -16.92 -8.30 3.08
CA VAL A 155 -16.47 -6.93 3.40
C VAL A 155 -16.32 -6.76 4.91
N TYR A 156 -17.29 -7.25 5.67
CA TYR A 156 -17.22 -7.25 7.13
C TYR A 156 -16.08 -8.13 7.65
N LEU A 157 -15.96 -9.35 7.14
CA LEU A 157 -14.91 -10.29 7.53
C LEU A 157 -13.52 -9.71 7.22
N HIS A 158 -13.34 -9.10 6.05
CA HIS A 158 -12.10 -8.41 5.70
C HIS A 158 -11.77 -7.27 6.68
N LYS A 159 -12.77 -6.46 7.03
CA LYS A 159 -12.60 -5.33 7.95
C LYS A 159 -12.20 -5.78 9.36
N ILE A 160 -12.81 -6.83 9.86
CA ILE A 160 -12.52 -7.37 11.21
C ILE A 160 -11.25 -8.24 11.26
N SER A 161 -10.75 -8.72 10.12
CA SER A 161 -9.52 -9.51 10.04
C SER A 161 -8.25 -8.64 10.14
N GLN A 162 -8.37 -7.31 10.11
CA GLN A 162 -7.21 -6.44 10.23
C GLN A 162 -6.48 -6.64 11.55
N GLY A 163 -5.21 -7.07 11.49
CA GLY A 163 -4.41 -7.41 12.66
C GLY A 163 -4.24 -6.25 13.65
N SER A 164 -4.31 -5.00 13.20
CA SER A 164 -4.23 -3.80 14.05
C SER A 164 -5.35 -3.70 15.08
N ILE A 165 -6.58 -4.11 14.75
CA ILE A 165 -7.73 -4.14 15.67
C ILE A 165 -7.47 -5.13 16.81
N TRP A 166 -6.96 -6.31 16.48
CA TRP A 166 -6.65 -7.35 17.45
C TRP A 166 -5.47 -6.98 18.34
N LEU A 167 -4.40 -6.39 17.78
CA LEU A 167 -3.27 -5.86 18.58
C LEU A 167 -3.74 -4.79 19.56
N PHE A 168 -4.55 -3.86 19.12
CA PHE A 168 -5.12 -2.83 19.99
C PHE A 168 -5.97 -3.42 21.11
N ALA A 169 -6.93 -4.31 20.76
CA ALA A 169 -7.87 -4.89 21.69
C ALA A 169 -7.22 -5.80 22.75
N LEU A 170 -6.16 -6.51 22.39
CA LEU A 170 -5.52 -7.48 23.26
C LEU A 170 -4.35 -6.92 24.05
N PHE A 171 -3.66 -5.90 23.56
CA PHE A 171 -2.42 -5.41 24.17
C PHE A 171 -2.43 -3.93 24.60
N MET A 172 -3.27 -3.07 23.98
CA MET A 172 -3.25 -1.64 24.32
C MET A 172 -4.36 -1.25 25.30
N ILE A 173 -5.63 -1.51 24.96
CA ILE A 173 -6.77 -1.12 25.80
C ILE A 173 -6.81 -1.87 27.13
N THR A 174 -6.12 -3.01 27.23
CA THR A 174 -6.11 -3.90 28.38
C THR A 174 -5.01 -3.60 29.41
N ASP A 175 -4.23 -2.54 29.22
CA ASP A 175 -3.22 -2.14 30.22
C ASP A 175 -3.86 -1.92 31.60
N PRO A 176 -3.49 -2.73 32.59
CA PRO A 176 -4.15 -2.68 33.88
C PRO A 176 -3.91 -1.40 34.67
N MET A 177 -2.85 -0.63 34.33
CA MET A 177 -2.51 0.61 35.00
C MET A 177 -3.30 1.81 34.47
N THR A 178 -3.86 1.72 33.27
CA THR A 178 -4.60 2.79 32.60
C THR A 178 -6.07 2.47 32.36
N THR A 179 -6.58 1.37 32.97
CA THR A 179 -7.99 0.98 32.92
C THR A 179 -8.68 1.19 34.28
N PRO A 180 -10.01 1.48 34.31
CA PRO A 180 -10.75 1.61 35.57
C PRO A 180 -10.67 0.36 36.46
N ASN A 181 -10.51 0.60 37.76
CA ASN A 181 -10.37 -0.48 38.77
C ASN A 181 -11.70 -1.22 39.00
N ASN A 182 -12.81 -0.51 38.98
CA ASN A 182 -14.13 -1.07 39.13
C ASN A 182 -14.52 -1.85 37.86
N LYS A 183 -14.94 -3.11 38.03
CA LYS A 183 -15.24 -4.04 36.93
C LYS A 183 -16.35 -3.53 35.99
N TRP A 184 -17.41 -2.95 36.53
CA TRP A 184 -18.52 -2.46 35.73
C TRP A 184 -18.15 -1.16 35.01
N VAL A 185 -17.52 -0.22 35.69
CA VAL A 185 -17.04 1.04 35.09
C VAL A 185 -16.05 0.77 33.97
N ARG A 186 -15.14 -0.22 34.15
CA ARG A 186 -14.19 -0.63 33.11
C ARG A 186 -14.88 -1.18 31.87
N ARG A 187 -15.94 -1.98 32.05
CA ARG A 187 -16.72 -2.50 30.90
C ARG A 187 -17.43 -1.37 30.15
N PHE A 188 -18.11 -0.45 30.88
CA PHE A 188 -18.75 0.70 30.26
C PHE A 188 -17.73 1.62 29.56
N TRP A 189 -16.59 1.87 30.19
CA TRP A 189 -15.51 2.65 29.59
C TRP A 189 -14.98 1.99 28.31
N SER A 190 -14.74 0.70 28.35
CA SER A 190 -14.26 -0.08 27.17
C SER A 190 -15.28 -0.07 26.02
N GLY A 191 -16.57 -0.20 26.32
CA GLY A 191 -17.65 -0.06 25.34
C GLY A 191 -17.70 1.37 24.77
N GLY A 192 -17.51 2.39 25.60
CA GLY A 192 -17.43 3.79 25.16
C GLY A 192 -16.24 4.05 24.21
N VAL A 193 -15.08 3.46 24.49
CA VAL A 193 -13.92 3.50 23.58
C VAL A 193 -14.25 2.84 22.25
N ALA A 194 -14.95 1.70 22.26
CA ALA A 194 -15.36 1.01 21.02
C ALA A 194 -16.34 1.85 20.19
N ILE A 195 -17.35 2.48 20.84
CA ILE A 195 -18.32 3.36 20.17
C ILE A 195 -17.61 4.59 19.57
N GLY A 196 -16.72 5.24 20.33
CA GLY A 196 -15.92 6.37 19.83
C GLY A 196 -15.02 5.99 18.66
N THR A 197 -14.38 4.82 18.74
CA THR A 197 -13.56 4.26 17.64
C THR A 197 -14.41 4.05 16.39
N PHE A 198 -15.56 3.40 16.53
CA PHE A 198 -16.50 3.18 15.45
C PHE A 198 -16.96 4.49 14.81
N TYR A 199 -17.28 5.49 15.63
CA TYR A 199 -17.75 6.79 15.15
C TYR A 199 -16.67 7.53 14.34
N LEU A 200 -15.46 7.67 14.89
CA LEU A 200 -14.37 8.36 14.19
C LEU A 200 -13.92 7.63 12.92
N ALA A 201 -13.89 6.31 12.94
CA ALA A 201 -13.47 5.52 11.78
C ALA A 201 -14.49 5.54 10.63
N ASN A 202 -15.79 5.50 10.94
CA ASN A 202 -16.83 5.32 9.92
C ASN A 202 -17.51 6.61 9.45
N PHE A 203 -17.45 7.70 10.24
CA PHE A 203 -18.09 8.97 9.90
C PHE A 203 -17.10 10.12 9.66
N HIS A 204 -15.90 10.05 10.24
CA HIS A 204 -14.83 11.02 10.01
C HIS A 204 -13.60 10.42 9.31
N PHE A 205 -13.63 9.14 8.98
CA PHE A 205 -12.57 8.44 8.24
C PHE A 205 -11.16 8.60 8.84
N ILE A 206 -11.09 8.72 10.19
CA ILE A 206 -9.82 8.90 10.91
C ILE A 206 -9.08 7.57 11.03
N ASN A 207 -7.92 7.48 10.40
CA ASN A 207 -7.03 6.33 10.53
C ASN A 207 -6.42 6.29 11.93
N GLY A 208 -6.40 5.09 12.55
CA GLY A 208 -5.95 4.96 13.94
C GLY A 208 -6.96 5.50 14.97
N ALA A 209 -8.25 5.58 14.65
CA ALA A 209 -9.31 6.07 15.53
C ALA A 209 -9.27 5.48 16.94
N ALA A 210 -8.93 4.19 17.08
CA ALA A 210 -8.82 3.52 18.38
C ALA A 210 -7.73 4.15 19.27
N GLN A 211 -6.58 4.48 18.70
CA GLN A 211 -5.47 5.14 19.41
C GLN A 211 -5.84 6.54 19.86
N TYR A 212 -6.54 7.32 19.00
CA TYR A 212 -7.03 8.67 19.37
C TYR A 212 -8.03 8.62 20.51
N ILE A 213 -9.05 7.74 20.43
CA ILE A 213 -10.05 7.61 21.49
C ILE A 213 -9.43 7.09 22.79
N LEU A 214 -8.51 6.15 22.73
CA LEU A 214 -7.77 5.68 23.91
C LEU A 214 -6.97 6.84 24.55
N PHE A 215 -6.27 7.63 23.74
CA PHE A 215 -5.51 8.77 24.22
C PHE A 215 -6.40 9.81 24.94
N LEU A 216 -7.57 10.11 24.38
CA LEU A 216 -8.51 11.07 24.95
C LEU A 216 -9.26 10.53 26.18
N SER A 217 -9.51 9.22 26.25
CA SER A 217 -10.32 8.62 27.32
C SER A 217 -9.53 8.18 28.55
N THR A 218 -8.23 7.88 28.42
CA THR A 218 -7.41 7.42 29.54
C THR A 218 -7.22 8.47 30.66
N PRO A 219 -7.13 9.80 30.40
CA PRO A 219 -7.11 10.81 31.46
C PRO A 219 -8.37 10.86 32.33
N LEU A 220 -9.49 10.30 31.88
CA LEU A 220 -10.72 10.18 32.66
C LEU A 220 -10.64 9.05 33.70
N VAL A 221 -9.73 8.09 33.53
CA VAL A 221 -9.64 6.91 34.40
C VAL A 221 -9.37 7.23 35.86
N PRO A 222 -8.46 8.17 36.22
CA PRO A 222 -8.29 8.61 37.60
C PRO A 222 -9.58 9.17 38.23
N LEU A 223 -10.35 9.95 37.49
CA LEU A 223 -11.67 10.49 37.94
C LEU A 223 -12.69 9.37 38.17
N LEU A 224 -12.73 8.40 37.22
CA LEU A 224 -13.60 7.22 37.35
C LEU A 224 -13.22 6.35 38.56
N ASN A 225 -11.92 6.21 38.84
CA ASN A 225 -11.44 5.48 40.01
C ASN A 225 -11.68 6.21 41.33
N TRP A 226 -11.71 7.55 41.30
CA TRP A 226 -12.11 8.36 42.46
C TRP A 226 -13.61 8.23 42.74
N ALA A 227 -14.44 8.33 41.72
CA ALA A 227 -15.88 8.23 41.83
C ALA A 227 -16.37 6.80 42.15
N PHE A 228 -15.74 5.80 41.57
CA PHE A 228 -16.17 4.39 41.67
C PHE A 228 -15.03 3.54 42.20
N LYS A 229 -15.00 3.30 43.51
CA LYS A 229 -13.98 2.48 44.15
C LYS A 229 -13.95 1.06 43.59
N GLY A 230 -12.74 0.51 43.33
CA GLY A 230 -12.50 -0.84 42.86
C GLY A 230 -11.18 -1.40 43.40
N LYS A 231 -10.96 -2.71 43.23
CA LYS A 231 -9.69 -3.34 43.64
C LYS A 231 -8.59 -2.89 42.69
N THR A 232 -7.56 -2.26 43.24
CA THR A 232 -6.36 -1.86 42.50
C THR A 232 -5.63 -3.09 41.98
N PHE A 233 -5.08 -3.00 40.77
CA PHE A 233 -4.26 -4.04 40.20
C PHE A 233 -2.89 -4.09 40.89
N ASN A 234 -2.44 -5.30 41.23
CA ASN A 234 -1.12 -5.52 41.79
C ASN A 234 -0.44 -6.69 41.07
N TRP A 235 0.75 -6.48 40.53
CA TRP A 235 1.54 -7.48 39.80
C TRP A 235 1.93 -8.70 40.66
N ILE A 236 2.01 -8.54 41.97
CA ILE A 236 2.48 -9.59 42.91
C ILE A 236 1.42 -10.69 43.12
N ASN A 237 0.15 -10.39 42.93
CA ASN A 237 -0.97 -11.30 43.25
C ASN A 237 -1.52 -12.09 42.05
N THR A 238 -0.78 -12.18 40.97
CA THR A 238 -1.20 -12.92 39.77
C THR A 238 -0.68 -14.37 39.85
N THR A 239 -1.53 -15.30 40.26
CA THR A 239 -1.24 -16.74 40.14
C THR A 239 -1.36 -17.20 38.69
N PRO A 240 -0.42 -18.02 38.18
CA PRO A 240 -0.46 -18.46 36.78
C PRO A 240 -1.58 -19.48 36.55
N MET A 241 -2.62 -19.09 35.82
CA MET A 241 -3.77 -19.93 35.45
C MET A 241 -3.69 -20.54 34.03
N ILE A 242 -2.47 -20.77 33.53
CA ILE A 242 -2.23 -21.08 32.10
C ILE A 242 -2.69 -22.48 31.66
N LYS A 243 -2.79 -23.47 32.58
CA LYS A 243 -2.89 -24.88 32.15
C LYS A 243 -4.25 -25.39 31.63
N LYS A 244 -5.36 -24.72 31.87
CA LYS A 244 -6.68 -25.22 31.42
C LYS A 244 -7.36 -24.42 30.30
N HIS A 245 -7.14 -23.12 30.20
CA HIS A 245 -7.86 -22.28 29.25
C HIS A 245 -7.14 -22.08 27.90
N ALA A 246 -5.83 -22.20 27.82
CA ALA A 246 -5.07 -22.07 26.58
C ALA A 246 -5.41 -23.20 25.58
N ILE A 247 -5.61 -24.42 26.06
CA ILE A 247 -5.94 -25.60 25.24
C ILE A 247 -7.37 -25.49 24.69
N SER A 248 -8.33 -25.04 25.51
CA SER A 248 -9.73 -24.85 25.08
C SER A 248 -9.88 -23.70 24.07
N SER A 249 -9.12 -22.61 24.22
CA SER A 249 -9.13 -21.49 23.26
C SER A 249 -8.53 -21.86 21.90
N MET A 250 -7.51 -22.71 21.89
CA MET A 250 -6.85 -23.19 20.66
C MET A 250 -7.80 -24.06 19.82
N SER A 251 -8.68 -24.85 20.47
CA SER A 251 -9.66 -25.66 19.77
C SER A 251 -10.78 -24.86 19.11
N ILE A 252 -11.23 -23.76 19.74
CA ILE A 252 -12.27 -22.87 19.18
C ILE A 252 -11.75 -22.11 17.96
N VAL A 253 -10.50 -21.66 18.01
CA VAL A 253 -9.90 -20.90 16.88
C VAL A 253 -9.56 -21.82 15.70
N LEU A 254 -9.17 -23.08 15.96
CA LEU A 254 -8.95 -24.08 14.91
C LEU A 254 -10.26 -24.41 14.15
N MET A 255 -11.40 -24.38 14.84
CA MET A 255 -12.72 -24.64 14.25
C MET A 255 -13.17 -23.49 13.32
N LEU A 256 -12.79 -22.25 13.61
CA LEU A 256 -13.09 -21.08 12.78
C LEU A 256 -12.24 -21.00 11.49
N LEU A 257 -11.10 -21.70 11.45
CA LEU A 257 -10.18 -21.71 10.29
C LEU A 257 -10.66 -22.57 9.11
N LEU A 258 -11.68 -23.40 9.29
CA LEU A 258 -12.14 -24.38 8.29
C LEU A 258 -13.22 -23.84 7.33
N LEU A 259 -13.58 -22.55 7.36
CA LEU A 259 -14.77 -22.00 6.69
C LEU A 259 -14.49 -21.02 5.54
N SER A 260 -13.38 -21.07 4.82
CA SER A 260 -13.11 -20.15 3.71
C SER A 260 -13.32 -20.77 2.32
N GLN A 261 -14.16 -20.16 1.49
CA GLN A 261 -14.35 -20.46 0.04
C GLN A 261 -14.10 -19.22 -0.84
N GLU A 262 -13.72 -19.43 -2.09
CA GLU A 262 -13.22 -18.39 -3.01
C GLU A 262 -14.26 -17.94 -4.06
N ALA A 263 -14.21 -16.64 -4.47
CA ALA A 263 -15.02 -16.04 -5.54
C ALA A 263 -14.25 -14.95 -6.30
N THR A 264 -14.61 -14.63 -7.56
CA THR A 264 -13.84 -13.86 -8.56
C THR A 264 -14.44 -12.49 -8.91
N ALA A 265 -13.67 -11.52 -9.42
CA ALA A 265 -14.04 -10.10 -9.50
C ALA A 265 -13.34 -9.11 -10.41
N PHE A 266 -13.88 -7.86 -10.54
CA PHE A 266 -13.52 -6.78 -11.48
C PHE A 266 -13.82 -5.32 -11.02
N CYS A 267 -13.15 -4.31 -11.65
CA CYS A 267 -13.26 -2.87 -11.41
C CYS A 267 -13.96 -2.10 -12.53
N GLY A 268 -14.82 -1.12 -12.22
CA GLY A 268 -15.56 -0.28 -13.17
C GLY A 268 -16.61 -1.06 -13.95
N PHE A 269 -17.79 -0.48 -14.04
CA PHE A 269 -18.95 -1.13 -14.64
C PHE A 269 -19.21 -0.53 -16.01
N TYR A 270 -19.00 -1.33 -17.06
CA TYR A 270 -19.44 -0.96 -18.41
C TYR A 270 -20.84 -1.49 -18.66
N VAL A 271 -21.73 -0.63 -19.13
CA VAL A 271 -23.07 -0.99 -19.56
C VAL A 271 -23.15 -0.81 -21.07
N ALA A 272 -23.31 -1.90 -21.81
CA ALA A 272 -23.42 -1.87 -23.24
C ALA A 272 -24.88 -2.06 -23.70
N LYS A 273 -25.28 -1.42 -24.82
CA LYS A 273 -26.53 -1.77 -25.52
C LYS A 273 -26.40 -3.17 -26.12
N ALA A 274 -27.50 -3.93 -26.05
CA ALA A 274 -27.67 -5.33 -26.42
C ALA A 274 -26.64 -5.90 -27.42
N ASP A 275 -25.96 -7.00 -27.04
CA ASP A 275 -25.06 -7.87 -27.80
C ASP A 275 -23.54 -7.55 -27.79
N ALA A 276 -23.06 -6.55 -27.09
CA ALA A 276 -21.62 -6.33 -26.92
C ALA A 276 -21.10 -6.88 -25.57
N THR A 277 -20.10 -7.74 -25.60
CA THR A 277 -19.31 -8.13 -24.40
C THR A 277 -18.08 -7.26 -24.33
N LEU A 278 -18.02 -6.38 -23.32
CA LEU A 278 -16.88 -5.51 -23.06
C LEU A 278 -16.07 -6.05 -21.91
N PHE A 279 -14.75 -6.15 -22.09
CA PHE A 279 -13.81 -6.56 -21.05
C PHE A 279 -12.72 -5.50 -20.87
N ASN A 280 -12.39 -5.20 -19.62
CA ASN A 280 -11.23 -4.39 -19.27
C ASN A 280 -10.14 -5.31 -18.73
N GLN A 281 -8.90 -5.18 -19.19
CA GLN A 281 -7.78 -5.99 -18.71
C GLN A 281 -6.79 -5.18 -17.88
N LYS A 282 -6.61 -3.89 -18.16
CA LYS A 282 -5.74 -2.97 -17.43
C LYS A 282 -6.46 -1.64 -17.24
N SER A 283 -6.48 -1.14 -16.01
CA SER A 283 -6.98 0.20 -15.70
C SER A 283 -5.82 1.07 -15.22
N GLU A 284 -5.80 2.32 -15.65
CA GLU A 284 -4.84 3.32 -15.17
C GLU A 284 -5.61 4.48 -14.55
N VAL A 285 -5.19 4.89 -13.35
CA VAL A 285 -5.86 5.94 -12.59
C VAL A 285 -4.83 6.92 -12.04
N ILE A 286 -5.04 8.22 -12.27
CA ILE A 286 -4.29 9.27 -11.58
C ILE A 286 -5.13 9.75 -10.40
N LEU A 287 -4.53 9.79 -9.21
CA LEU A 287 -5.12 10.29 -7.98
C LEU A 287 -4.33 11.49 -7.48
N VAL A 288 -4.97 12.65 -7.34
CA VAL A 288 -4.35 13.84 -6.76
C VAL A 288 -5.05 14.18 -5.46
N ARG A 289 -4.30 14.33 -4.37
CA ARG A 289 -4.89 14.62 -3.05
C ARG A 289 -4.15 15.75 -2.33
N ASP A 290 -4.90 16.77 -1.92
CA ASP A 290 -4.44 17.82 -1.02
C ASP A 290 -5.58 18.19 -0.04
N GLY A 291 -5.38 17.92 1.25
CA GLY A 291 -6.45 18.02 2.25
C GLY A 291 -7.65 17.13 1.89
N ASN A 292 -8.83 17.72 1.73
CA ASN A 292 -10.06 17.04 1.33
C ASN A 292 -10.33 17.07 -0.18
N ARG A 293 -9.56 17.86 -0.93
CA ARG A 293 -9.71 17.97 -2.38
C ARG A 293 -9.05 16.77 -3.08
N THR A 294 -9.81 16.11 -3.93
CA THR A 294 -9.37 14.95 -4.72
C THR A 294 -9.61 15.22 -6.20
N VAL A 295 -8.66 14.84 -7.04
CA VAL A 295 -8.86 14.70 -8.49
C VAL A 295 -8.63 13.25 -8.84
N ILE A 296 -9.53 12.66 -9.61
CA ILE A 296 -9.42 11.31 -10.15
C ILE A 296 -9.46 11.41 -11.67
N THR A 297 -8.41 10.91 -12.33
CA THR A 297 -8.39 10.76 -13.79
C THR A 297 -8.38 9.28 -14.11
N MET A 298 -9.31 8.82 -14.94
CA MET A 298 -9.50 7.41 -15.27
C MET A 298 -9.23 7.21 -16.75
N SER A 299 -8.26 6.34 -17.07
CA SER A 299 -8.05 5.82 -18.42
C SER A 299 -8.51 4.38 -18.46
N ASN A 300 -9.46 4.10 -19.33
CA ASN A 300 -10.04 2.77 -19.45
C ASN A 300 -9.74 2.19 -20.83
N ASP A 301 -9.01 1.09 -20.86
CA ASP A 301 -8.85 0.28 -22.07
C ASP A 301 -10.06 -0.66 -22.18
N TYR A 302 -10.82 -0.53 -23.25
CA TYR A 302 -11.90 -1.45 -23.54
C TYR A 302 -11.53 -2.37 -24.73
N LYS A 303 -11.99 -3.61 -24.68
CA LYS A 303 -11.96 -4.52 -25.82
C LYS A 303 -13.40 -4.88 -26.20
N GLY A 304 -13.77 -4.66 -27.45
CA GLY A 304 -15.11 -4.97 -27.97
C GLY A 304 -15.51 -4.01 -29.09
N GLU A 305 -16.69 -4.25 -29.72
CA GLU A 305 -17.24 -3.30 -30.66
C GLU A 305 -17.70 -2.04 -29.91
N MET A 306 -17.30 -0.86 -30.42
CA MET A 306 -17.79 0.43 -29.96
C MET A 306 -19.28 0.58 -30.32
N LYS A 307 -20.13 -0.03 -29.49
CA LYS A 307 -21.56 0.27 -29.46
C LYS A 307 -21.82 1.18 -28.27
N ASP A 308 -22.91 1.91 -28.26
CA ASP A 308 -23.26 2.81 -27.15
C ASP A 308 -23.05 2.13 -25.79
N PHE A 309 -22.10 2.59 -25.02
CA PHE A 309 -21.86 2.13 -23.65
C PHE A 309 -21.70 3.33 -22.69
N ALA A 310 -21.90 3.09 -21.41
CA ALA A 310 -21.67 4.09 -20.38
C ALA A 310 -20.72 3.58 -19.29
N ILE A 311 -19.96 4.50 -18.75
CA ILE A 311 -19.12 4.31 -17.57
C ILE A 311 -19.90 4.80 -16.37
N VAL A 312 -20.07 3.97 -15.35
CA VAL A 312 -20.76 4.33 -14.11
C VAL A 312 -19.75 4.33 -12.96
N VAL A 313 -19.57 5.49 -12.31
CA VAL A 313 -18.64 5.67 -11.19
C VAL A 313 -19.36 6.28 -9.99
N PRO A 314 -19.30 5.67 -8.80
CA PRO A 314 -19.87 6.28 -7.61
C PRO A 314 -18.95 7.41 -7.12
N VAL A 315 -19.54 8.58 -6.91
CA VAL A 315 -18.86 9.80 -6.43
C VAL A 315 -19.52 10.31 -5.15
N PRO A 316 -18.75 10.92 -4.21
CA PRO A 316 -19.30 11.28 -2.91
C PRO A 316 -20.19 12.53 -2.92
N VAL A 317 -20.14 13.32 -3.99
CA VAL A 317 -20.85 14.61 -4.11
C VAL A 317 -21.47 14.75 -5.50
N VAL A 318 -22.38 15.71 -5.66
CA VAL A 318 -22.85 16.14 -6.98
C VAL A 318 -21.74 16.96 -7.63
N LEU A 319 -21.23 16.51 -8.78
CA LEU A 319 -20.21 17.22 -9.54
C LEU A 319 -20.83 18.39 -10.30
N GLN A 320 -20.11 19.50 -10.37
CA GLN A 320 -20.49 20.67 -11.18
C GLN A 320 -19.80 20.59 -12.53
N ASP A 321 -20.22 21.38 -13.49
CA ASP A 321 -19.67 21.44 -14.82
C ASP A 321 -18.13 21.58 -14.83
N GLY A 322 -17.60 22.58 -14.18
CA GLY A 322 -16.14 22.79 -14.08
C GLY A 322 -15.35 21.74 -13.28
N ASP A 323 -16.03 20.72 -12.72
CA ASP A 323 -15.40 19.61 -12.00
C ASP A 323 -15.06 18.41 -12.91
N ILE A 324 -15.51 18.46 -14.16
CA ILE A 324 -15.38 17.35 -15.11
C ILE A 324 -14.64 17.85 -16.35
N LYS A 325 -13.62 17.13 -16.78
CA LYS A 325 -12.95 17.39 -18.06
C LYS A 325 -12.40 16.11 -18.68
N VAL A 326 -12.15 16.13 -19.98
CA VAL A 326 -11.35 15.12 -20.66
C VAL A 326 -9.89 15.59 -20.72
N VAL A 327 -8.97 14.65 -20.69
CA VAL A 327 -7.53 14.91 -20.76
C VAL A 327 -6.88 14.02 -21.81
N SER A 328 -5.68 14.38 -22.26
CA SER A 328 -4.94 13.58 -23.21
C SER A 328 -4.49 12.25 -22.60
N ARG A 329 -4.54 11.17 -23.36
CA ARG A 329 -3.99 9.88 -22.96
C ARG A 329 -2.47 9.94 -22.77
N HIS A 330 -1.81 10.91 -23.39
CA HIS A 330 -0.36 11.10 -23.32
C HIS A 330 0.13 11.24 -21.87
N ILE A 331 -0.67 11.84 -20.97
CA ILE A 331 -0.26 11.98 -19.56
C ILE A 331 0.04 10.63 -18.90
N PHE A 332 -0.74 9.59 -19.19
CA PHE A 332 -0.50 8.25 -18.65
C PHE A 332 0.79 7.64 -19.21
N GLN A 333 1.08 7.85 -20.49
CA GLN A 333 2.32 7.40 -21.11
C GLN A 333 3.54 8.08 -20.48
N THR A 334 3.48 9.40 -20.26
CA THR A 334 4.54 10.16 -19.58
C THR A 334 4.76 9.63 -18.16
N LEU A 335 3.70 9.43 -17.37
CA LEU A 335 3.80 8.95 -16.00
C LEU A 335 4.30 7.50 -15.93
N ASP A 336 3.83 6.64 -16.84
CA ASP A 336 4.27 5.26 -16.93
C ASP A 336 5.76 5.21 -17.31
N GLY A 337 6.17 5.83 -18.38
CA GLY A 337 7.57 5.88 -18.83
C GLY A 337 8.53 6.39 -17.75
N TYR A 338 8.08 7.37 -16.94
CA TYR A 338 8.90 7.93 -15.86
C TYR A 338 8.97 7.03 -14.61
N SER A 339 7.92 6.34 -14.23
CA SER A 339 7.78 5.64 -12.94
C SER A 339 7.77 4.11 -13.02
N SER A 340 7.76 3.51 -14.21
CA SER A 340 7.73 2.05 -14.39
C SER A 340 8.96 1.36 -13.78
N PRO A 341 8.80 0.12 -13.35
CA PRO A 341 9.93 -0.76 -13.03
C PRO A 341 10.92 -0.84 -14.19
N ARG A 342 12.21 -0.82 -13.89
CA ARG A 342 13.24 -0.63 -14.91
C ARG A 342 14.52 -1.40 -14.71
N LEU A 343 15.28 -1.55 -15.78
CA LEU A 343 16.67 -1.98 -15.76
C LEU A 343 17.60 -0.78 -15.56
N VAL A 344 18.68 -1.02 -14.83
CA VAL A 344 19.74 -0.06 -14.55
C VAL A 344 21.05 -0.68 -14.99
N GLU A 345 21.85 0.01 -15.78
CA GLU A 345 23.11 -0.52 -16.28
C GLU A 345 24.29 0.19 -15.61
N TYR A 346 25.17 -0.62 -15.02
CA TYR A 346 26.45 -0.16 -14.48
C TYR A 346 27.60 -0.84 -15.23
N TYR A 347 28.73 -0.20 -15.24
CA TYR A 347 29.94 -0.66 -15.93
C TYR A 347 31.07 -0.73 -14.94
N ASP A 348 31.71 -1.90 -14.84
CA ASP A 348 32.90 -2.07 -14.02
C ASP A 348 34.09 -1.37 -14.66
N GLN A 349 34.96 -0.85 -13.83
CA GLN A 349 36.26 -0.34 -14.28
C GLN A 349 37.28 -1.45 -14.29
N ASN A 350 38.24 -1.39 -15.27
CA ASN A 350 39.33 -2.36 -15.32
C ASN A 350 40.32 -2.07 -14.19
N PRO A 351 40.53 -2.98 -13.24
CA PRO A 351 41.37 -2.75 -12.07
C PRO A 351 42.87 -2.64 -12.40
N CYS A 352 43.26 -2.97 -13.62
CA CYS A 352 44.64 -2.84 -14.09
C CYS A 352 44.99 -1.44 -14.63
N TYR A 353 44.03 -0.52 -14.72
CA TYR A 353 44.29 0.86 -15.16
C TYR A 353 43.97 1.83 -14.00
N SER A 354 44.94 2.72 -13.70
CA SER A 354 44.74 3.76 -12.68
C SER A 354 43.85 4.91 -13.20
N ASP A 355 43.16 5.60 -12.26
CA ASP A 355 42.03 6.52 -12.41
C ASP A 355 42.27 7.84 -13.18
N ASP A 356 43.22 7.98 -14.09
CA ASP A 356 43.57 9.25 -14.71
C ASP A 356 42.67 9.70 -15.90
N TYR A 357 41.60 8.99 -16.24
CA TYR A 357 40.78 9.27 -17.44
C TYR A 357 39.27 9.50 -17.20
N LEU A 358 38.86 10.11 -16.12
CA LEU A 358 37.44 10.42 -15.89
C LEU A 358 37.13 11.90 -15.80
N ASN A 359 37.18 12.61 -16.95
CA ASN A 359 36.55 13.93 -17.13
C ASN A 359 36.17 14.17 -18.59
N TYR A 360 35.01 13.62 -19.03
CA TYR A 360 34.28 14.19 -20.17
C TYR A 360 32.76 13.94 -20.05
N SER A 361 32.09 14.95 -19.69
CA SER A 361 30.93 15.74 -20.15
C SER A 361 29.74 15.02 -20.76
N LEU A 362 28.59 15.31 -20.14
CA LEU A 362 27.24 15.15 -20.67
C LEU A 362 26.62 16.54 -20.92
N SER A 363 26.06 16.78 -22.08
CA SER A 363 25.13 17.89 -22.28
C SER A 363 24.17 17.69 -23.46
N ASN A 364 22.90 17.98 -23.17
CA ASN A 364 21.83 18.59 -23.98
C ASN A 364 21.05 17.81 -25.04
N ALA A 365 19.72 17.82 -24.91
CA ALA A 365 18.74 18.33 -25.91
C ALA A 365 17.29 18.33 -25.40
N ILE A 366 16.52 19.36 -25.84
CA ILE A 366 15.12 19.65 -25.53
C ILE A 366 14.31 19.69 -26.81
N PRO A 367 13.03 19.29 -26.86
CA PRO A 367 12.06 20.00 -27.71
C PRO A 367 10.67 20.32 -27.12
N GLN A 368 9.90 21.12 -27.88
CA GLN A 368 8.81 22.02 -27.54
C GLN A 368 7.39 21.50 -27.79
N VAL A 369 6.42 22.26 -27.27
CA VAL A 369 5.00 22.19 -26.94
C VAL A 369 4.03 22.57 -28.09
N ALA A 370 2.75 22.18 -27.97
CA ALA A 370 1.60 22.79 -28.67
C ALA A 370 0.30 22.79 -27.84
N GLU A 371 -0.58 23.75 -28.15
CA GLU A 371 -1.68 24.33 -27.36
C GLU A 371 -3.07 23.68 -27.52
N SER A 372 -3.99 24.07 -26.60
CA SER A 372 -5.37 23.62 -26.39
C SER A 372 -6.45 24.61 -26.85
N VAL A 373 -7.71 24.15 -27.05
CA VAL A 373 -8.91 24.97 -27.31
C VAL A 373 -10.14 24.44 -26.54
N MET A 374 -10.94 25.36 -26.01
CA MET A 374 -12.19 25.15 -25.24
C MET A 374 -13.45 25.33 -26.07
N MET A 375 -14.61 24.76 -25.63
CA MET A 375 -15.99 25.31 -25.76
C MET A 375 -17.10 24.46 -25.07
N ASN A 376 -18.00 24.99 -24.58
CA ASN A 376 -19.27 25.50 -24.00
C ASN A 376 -20.51 24.55 -23.95
N ASP A 377 -21.36 24.85 -22.98
CA ASP A 377 -22.53 24.19 -22.37
C ASP A 377 -23.88 24.13 -23.09
N ASN A 378 -24.73 23.17 -22.59
CA ASN A 378 -26.19 23.38 -22.43
C ASN A 378 -26.86 22.31 -21.51
N VAL A 379 -27.90 22.71 -20.73
CA VAL A 379 -28.57 21.93 -19.66
C VAL A 379 -30.02 21.58 -20.05
N LEU A 380 -30.49 20.37 -19.70
CA LEU A 380 -31.92 19.99 -19.68
C LEU A 380 -32.19 18.94 -18.57
N THR A 381 -33.40 18.99 -17.95
CA THR A 381 -33.79 18.26 -16.75
C THR A 381 -35.01 17.36 -16.98
N GLU A 382 -35.01 16.11 -16.47
CA GLU A 382 -36.23 15.30 -16.31
C GLU A 382 -36.19 14.35 -15.10
N LYS A 383 -37.39 14.07 -14.50
CA LYS A 383 -37.59 13.26 -13.28
C LYS A 383 -38.50 12.07 -13.55
N GLU A 384 -38.00 10.82 -13.41
CA GLU A 384 -38.82 9.62 -13.23
C GLU A 384 -38.08 8.49 -12.52
N TYR A 385 -38.77 7.53 -11.89
CA TYR A 385 -38.24 6.29 -11.24
C TYR A 385 -37.48 6.43 -9.90
N GLY A 386 -37.71 7.47 -9.10
CA GLY A 386 -36.97 7.60 -7.83
C GLY A 386 -35.47 7.90 -8.01
N VAL A 387 -35.04 8.09 -9.25
CA VAL A 387 -33.74 8.62 -9.64
C VAL A 387 -33.92 10.10 -9.94
N THR A 388 -33.05 10.92 -9.35
CA THR A 388 -32.97 12.33 -9.68
C THR A 388 -31.74 12.55 -10.54
N VAL A 389 -31.93 13.05 -11.73
CA VAL A 389 -30.84 13.60 -12.55
C VAL A 389 -30.49 14.95 -11.93
N GLU A 390 -29.37 15.02 -11.23
CA GLU A 390 -28.91 16.22 -10.54
C GLU A 390 -28.34 17.24 -11.53
N ALA A 391 -27.62 16.73 -12.56
CA ALA A 391 -27.03 17.55 -13.60
C ALA A 391 -26.71 16.70 -14.83
N THR A 392 -26.63 17.34 -16.01
CA THR A 392 -26.17 16.74 -17.26
C THR A 392 -25.13 17.65 -17.91
N TYR A 393 -24.09 17.07 -18.49
CA TYR A 393 -22.97 17.79 -19.12
C TYR A 393 -22.54 17.10 -20.41
N GLU A 394 -22.07 17.87 -21.36
CA GLU A 394 -21.42 17.38 -22.58
C GLU A 394 -19.94 17.73 -22.52
N VAL A 395 -19.06 16.73 -22.34
CA VAL A 395 -17.64 16.94 -22.17
C VAL A 395 -16.86 16.02 -23.14
N GLY A 396 -16.21 16.60 -24.15
CA GLY A 396 -15.57 15.83 -25.22
C GLY A 396 -16.54 14.91 -25.95
N GLU A 397 -16.20 13.64 -26.05
CA GLU A 397 -17.05 12.58 -26.63
C GLU A 397 -18.07 11.99 -25.62
N TYR A 398 -18.18 12.54 -24.42
CA TYR A 398 -19.08 12.00 -23.40
C TYR A 398 -20.27 12.88 -23.14
N SER A 399 -21.45 12.24 -23.10
CA SER A 399 -22.67 12.80 -22.52
C SER A 399 -22.78 12.30 -21.08
N ILE A 400 -22.68 13.20 -20.10
CA ILE A 400 -22.54 12.89 -18.68
C ILE A 400 -23.83 13.22 -17.95
N ALA A 401 -24.27 12.30 -17.07
CA ALA A 401 -25.37 12.52 -16.14
C ALA A 401 -24.88 12.24 -14.70
N ILE A 402 -25.19 13.16 -13.79
CA ILE A 402 -24.97 12.97 -12.35
C ILE A 402 -26.30 12.55 -11.73
N LEU A 403 -26.34 11.34 -11.20
CA LEU A 403 -27.56 10.73 -10.70
C LEU A 403 -27.52 10.59 -9.17
N SER A 404 -28.62 10.92 -8.51
CA SER A 404 -28.94 10.49 -7.15
C SER A 404 -30.01 9.44 -7.19
N ALA A 405 -29.83 8.34 -6.48
CA ALA A 405 -30.83 7.29 -6.37
C ALA A 405 -31.23 7.08 -4.91
N LYS A 406 -32.53 6.79 -4.68
CA LYS A 406 -33.03 6.41 -3.35
C LYS A 406 -32.91 4.91 -3.12
N GLU A 407 -33.04 4.14 -4.18
CA GLU A 407 -33.03 2.68 -4.19
C GLU A 407 -32.24 2.13 -5.37
N SER A 408 -31.64 0.95 -5.23
CA SER A 408 -30.85 0.30 -6.28
C SER A 408 -31.69 -0.16 -7.48
N GLU A 409 -32.92 -0.60 -7.21
CA GLU A 409 -33.85 -1.00 -8.28
C GLU A 409 -34.22 0.19 -9.18
N GLY A 410 -34.43 1.40 -8.62
CA GLY A 410 -34.72 2.61 -9.39
C GLY A 410 -33.57 2.98 -10.32
N LEU A 411 -32.32 2.97 -9.82
CA LEU A 411 -31.14 3.24 -10.66
C LEU A 411 -30.96 2.19 -11.75
N LYS A 412 -31.18 0.92 -11.42
CA LYS A 412 -31.14 -0.18 -12.38
C LYS A 412 -32.21 -0.02 -13.46
N ALA A 413 -33.47 0.29 -13.06
CA ALA A 413 -34.56 0.50 -13.98
C ALA A 413 -34.31 1.69 -14.93
N TYR A 414 -33.77 2.80 -14.39
CA TYR A 414 -33.39 3.96 -15.20
C TYR A 414 -32.31 3.60 -16.24
N LEU A 415 -31.23 2.91 -15.81
CA LEU A 415 -30.17 2.51 -16.74
C LEU A 415 -30.66 1.51 -17.80
N ILE A 416 -31.59 0.59 -17.46
CA ILE A 416 -32.20 -0.32 -18.42
C ILE A 416 -33.09 0.43 -19.41
N GLN A 417 -33.85 1.43 -18.95
CA GLN A 417 -34.68 2.26 -19.80
C GLN A 417 -33.85 3.06 -20.80
N GLU A 418 -32.68 3.57 -20.36
CA GLU A 418 -31.69 4.20 -21.24
C GLU A 418 -31.03 3.20 -22.22
N GLY A 419 -31.46 1.94 -22.19
CA GLY A 419 -31.02 0.88 -23.09
C GLY A 419 -29.76 0.16 -22.68
N TYR A 420 -29.30 0.31 -21.44
CA TYR A 420 -28.08 -0.37 -20.95
C TYR A 420 -28.38 -1.76 -20.38
N LYS A 421 -27.53 -2.72 -20.70
CA LYS A 421 -27.59 -4.08 -20.15
C LYS A 421 -26.81 -4.15 -18.86
N ILE A 422 -27.52 -4.29 -17.75
CA ILE A 422 -26.92 -4.35 -16.41
C ILE A 422 -26.76 -5.81 -15.98
N PRO A 423 -25.57 -6.25 -15.50
CA PRO A 423 -25.39 -7.58 -14.92
C PRO A 423 -26.33 -7.83 -13.75
N ALA A 424 -26.78 -9.08 -13.59
CA ALA A 424 -27.65 -9.46 -12.48
C ALA A 424 -27.03 -9.19 -11.09
N THR A 425 -25.70 -9.21 -11.02
CA THR A 425 -24.92 -8.95 -9.80
C THR A 425 -24.79 -7.46 -9.44
N ALA A 426 -25.12 -6.55 -10.36
CA ALA A 426 -24.92 -5.11 -10.16
C ALA A 426 -25.77 -4.53 -9.03
N GLU A 427 -26.99 -5.04 -8.82
CA GLU A 427 -27.90 -4.56 -7.77
C GLU A 427 -27.30 -4.68 -6.38
N SER A 428 -26.75 -5.84 -6.05
CA SER A 428 -26.09 -6.08 -4.77
C SER A 428 -24.83 -5.23 -4.54
N VAL A 429 -24.20 -4.76 -5.64
CA VAL A 429 -23.03 -3.89 -5.59
C VAL A 429 -23.42 -2.41 -5.52
N LEU A 430 -24.55 -2.01 -6.14
CA LEU A 430 -25.04 -0.62 -6.14
C LEU A 430 -25.66 -0.20 -4.80
N ALA A 431 -26.43 -1.11 -4.15
CA ALA A 431 -27.15 -0.81 -2.93
C ALA A 431 -26.28 -0.19 -1.81
N PRO A 432 -25.06 -0.68 -1.52
CA PRO A 432 -24.20 -0.09 -0.51
C PRO A 432 -23.75 1.35 -0.81
N TYR A 433 -23.50 1.68 -2.08
CA TYR A 433 -23.13 3.04 -2.46
C TYR A 433 -24.30 4.01 -2.29
N ILE A 434 -25.52 3.60 -2.68
CA ILE A 434 -26.73 4.38 -2.51
C ILE A 434 -27.00 4.64 -1.03
N LYS A 435 -26.92 3.60 -0.18
CA LYS A 435 -27.08 3.72 1.26
C LYS A 435 -25.99 4.53 1.94
N SER A 436 -24.81 4.64 1.31
CA SER A 436 -23.74 5.53 1.72
C SER A 436 -23.93 6.97 1.22
N ASN A 437 -25.09 7.28 0.59
CA ASN A 437 -25.44 8.58 0.00
C ASN A 437 -24.49 9.03 -1.13
N MET A 438 -23.85 8.08 -1.82
CA MET A 438 -23.04 8.40 -2.98
C MET A 438 -23.92 8.72 -4.18
N LYS A 439 -23.43 9.58 -5.04
CA LYS A 439 -24.00 9.92 -6.34
C LYS A 439 -23.37 9.04 -7.41
N PHE A 440 -23.97 8.99 -8.57
CA PHE A 440 -23.46 8.21 -9.69
C PHE A 440 -23.15 9.12 -10.86
N PHE A 441 -21.87 9.16 -11.19
CA PHE A 441 -21.39 9.75 -12.42
C PHE A 441 -21.58 8.72 -13.54
N VAL A 442 -22.42 9.04 -14.50
CA VAL A 442 -22.71 8.19 -15.68
C VAL A 442 -22.24 8.91 -16.92
N ALA A 443 -21.18 8.41 -17.55
CA ALA A 443 -20.65 8.96 -18.78
C ALA A 443 -20.98 8.04 -19.97
N LYS A 444 -21.84 8.49 -20.86
CA LYS A 444 -22.23 7.82 -22.11
C LYS A 444 -21.30 8.27 -23.22
N VAL A 445 -20.76 7.33 -23.98
CA VAL A 445 -19.93 7.64 -25.15
C VAL A 445 -20.82 7.99 -26.33
N ASN A 446 -20.58 9.16 -26.92
CA ASN A 446 -21.16 9.58 -28.18
C ASN A 446 -20.23 9.17 -29.33
N LEU A 447 -20.61 8.12 -30.05
CA LEU A 447 -19.79 7.54 -31.13
C LEU A 447 -19.56 8.48 -32.31
N ASP A 448 -20.50 9.38 -32.61
CA ASP A 448 -20.35 10.31 -33.71
C ASP A 448 -19.31 11.39 -33.37
N ARG A 449 -19.31 11.87 -32.14
CA ARG A 449 -18.27 12.79 -31.65
C ARG A 449 -16.93 12.10 -31.54
N GLN A 450 -16.86 10.87 -31.05
CA GLN A 450 -15.65 10.08 -30.96
C GLN A 450 -15.03 9.86 -32.35
N LYS A 451 -15.82 9.48 -33.36
CA LYS A 451 -15.33 9.37 -34.74
C LYS A 451 -14.85 10.70 -35.30
N SER A 452 -15.51 11.80 -34.97
CA SER A 452 -15.08 13.13 -35.39
C SER A 452 -13.81 13.63 -34.71
N SER A 453 -13.44 13.08 -33.58
CA SER A 453 -12.16 13.40 -32.89
C SER A 453 -10.93 12.87 -33.61
N GLY A 454 -11.09 11.87 -34.50
CA GLY A 454 -9.98 11.29 -35.28
C GLY A 454 -9.11 10.30 -34.53
N PHE A 455 -9.49 9.91 -33.29
CA PHE A 455 -8.77 8.96 -32.46
C PHE A 455 -9.51 7.63 -32.33
N ASP A 456 -8.79 6.53 -32.32
CA ASP A 456 -9.34 5.16 -32.13
C ASP A 456 -9.52 4.77 -30.66
N TYR A 457 -9.30 5.68 -29.72
CA TYR A 457 -9.43 5.48 -28.29
C TYR A 457 -10.30 6.56 -27.65
N LEU A 458 -10.78 6.28 -26.43
CA LEU A 458 -11.52 7.25 -25.62
C LEU A 458 -10.54 8.08 -24.78
N HIS A 459 -10.80 9.38 -24.70
CA HIS A 459 -10.02 10.26 -23.84
C HIS A 459 -10.29 9.93 -22.37
N PRO A 460 -9.25 9.94 -21.52
CA PRO A 460 -9.44 9.79 -20.09
C PRO A 460 -10.33 10.90 -19.50
N ILE A 461 -11.21 10.49 -18.59
CA ILE A 461 -12.08 11.42 -17.86
C ILE A 461 -11.44 11.80 -16.56
N GLN A 462 -11.38 13.09 -16.28
CA GLN A 462 -10.94 13.65 -15.02
C GLN A 462 -12.11 14.27 -14.27
N ILE A 463 -12.27 13.90 -12.98
CA ILE A 463 -13.27 14.45 -12.06
C ILE A 463 -12.58 15.03 -10.83
N ARG A 464 -13.14 16.15 -10.33
CA ARG A 464 -12.64 16.86 -9.15
C ARG A 464 -13.75 17.02 -8.11
N PHE A 465 -13.44 16.78 -6.85
CA PHE A 465 -14.39 16.97 -5.76
C PHE A 465 -13.67 17.18 -4.41
N GLU A 466 -14.45 17.64 -3.40
CA GLU A 466 -13.99 17.77 -2.02
C GLU A 466 -14.77 16.82 -1.11
N HIS A 467 -14.05 15.93 -0.43
CA HIS A 467 -14.63 14.99 0.52
C HIS A 467 -13.56 14.45 1.48
N GLU A 468 -13.92 14.18 2.74
CA GLU A 468 -13.00 13.64 3.74
C GLU A 468 -12.46 12.25 3.35
N LYS A 469 -13.32 11.40 2.81
CA LYS A 469 -12.98 10.03 2.42
C LYS A 469 -12.10 10.02 1.17
N PHE A 470 -10.90 9.45 1.30
CA PHE A 470 -9.97 9.24 0.19
C PHE A 470 -10.04 7.77 -0.25
N MET A 471 -10.76 7.52 -1.32
CA MET A 471 -11.02 6.16 -1.82
C MET A 471 -11.08 6.09 -3.34
N LEU A 472 -10.86 4.89 -3.86
CA LEU A 472 -11.10 4.53 -5.25
C LEU A 472 -12.12 3.39 -5.28
N PRO A 473 -13.32 3.60 -5.87
CA PRO A 473 -14.34 2.57 -5.96
C PRO A 473 -13.93 1.53 -7.00
N ILE A 474 -13.62 0.31 -6.56
CA ILE A 474 -13.22 -0.79 -7.43
C ILE A 474 -14.32 -1.85 -7.58
N ARG A 475 -15.29 -1.87 -6.67
CA ARG A 475 -16.29 -2.94 -6.62
C ARG A 475 -17.29 -2.93 -7.75
N LEU A 476 -17.69 -1.76 -8.23
CA LEU A 476 -18.63 -1.67 -9.37
C LEU A 476 -18.06 -2.33 -10.61
N GLY A 477 -16.79 -2.11 -10.86
CA GLY A 477 -16.16 -2.75 -11.97
C GLY A 477 -15.99 -4.23 -11.86
N MET A 478 -16.00 -4.73 -10.68
CA MET A 478 -15.92 -6.16 -10.44
C MET A 478 -17.17 -6.94 -10.85
N ALA A 479 -18.28 -6.26 -11.11
CA ALA A 479 -19.53 -6.91 -11.54
C ALA A 479 -19.45 -7.50 -12.96
N ASN A 480 -18.52 -7.07 -13.81
CA ASN A 480 -18.40 -7.49 -15.21
C ASN A 480 -17.16 -8.34 -15.53
N SER A 481 -16.36 -8.74 -14.54
CA SER A 481 -15.10 -9.43 -14.77
C SER A 481 -15.17 -10.94 -14.61
N THR A 482 -14.33 -11.64 -15.38
CA THR A 482 -14.17 -13.08 -15.34
C THR A 482 -12.84 -13.55 -14.72
N GLY A 483 -12.04 -12.67 -14.08
CA GLY A 483 -10.73 -13.04 -13.55
C GLY A 483 -10.03 -11.97 -12.71
N GLU A 484 -8.73 -12.17 -12.47
CA GLU A 484 -7.86 -11.18 -11.85
C GLU A 484 -7.63 -10.00 -12.80
N GLN A 485 -7.48 -8.79 -12.24
CA GLN A 485 -7.31 -7.55 -13.00
C GLN A 485 -6.17 -6.73 -12.47
N ASP A 486 -5.50 -6.02 -13.35
CA ASP A 486 -4.43 -5.11 -13.03
C ASP A 486 -4.90 -3.65 -13.07
N MET A 487 -4.46 -2.89 -12.08
CA MET A 487 -4.65 -1.45 -12.00
C MET A 487 -3.34 -0.78 -11.60
N ILE A 488 -2.96 0.25 -12.33
CA ILE A 488 -1.87 1.15 -11.94
C ILE A 488 -2.48 2.44 -11.42
N VAL A 489 -2.07 2.82 -10.22
CA VAL A 489 -2.48 4.07 -9.56
C VAL A 489 -1.29 5.00 -9.47
N TYR A 490 -1.36 6.14 -10.15
CA TYR A 490 -0.40 7.24 -10.09
C TYR A 490 -0.93 8.28 -9.09
N ALA A 491 -0.36 8.36 -7.90
CA ALA A 491 -0.86 9.24 -6.86
C ALA A 491 0.09 10.42 -6.60
N PHE A 492 -0.47 11.65 -6.57
CA PHE A 492 0.26 12.88 -6.30
C PHE A 492 -0.23 13.55 -5.04
N THR A 493 0.72 13.97 -4.20
CA THR A 493 0.46 14.68 -2.93
C THR A 493 1.53 15.72 -2.66
N LYS A 494 1.28 16.65 -1.72
CA LYS A 494 2.28 17.61 -1.23
C LYS A 494 3.17 17.03 -0.12
N LYS A 495 2.66 16.09 0.67
CA LYS A 495 3.24 15.71 1.97
C LYS A 495 4.13 14.47 1.93
N GLY A 496 3.86 13.54 1.02
CA GLY A 496 4.59 12.29 0.93
C GLY A 496 3.75 11.15 0.39
N ARG A 497 4.19 9.93 0.60
CA ARG A 497 3.68 8.70 -0.02
C ARG A 497 2.22 8.41 0.30
N VAL A 498 1.48 7.97 -0.71
CA VAL A 498 0.14 7.40 -0.54
C VAL A 498 0.25 5.94 -0.15
N GLU A 499 -0.51 5.53 0.87
CA GLU A 499 -0.65 4.15 1.31
C GLU A 499 -2.11 3.73 1.34
N CYS A 500 -2.38 2.46 1.06
CA CYS A 500 -3.69 1.87 1.25
C CYS A 500 -3.94 1.59 2.75
N THR A 501 -5.14 1.90 3.25
CA THR A 501 -5.47 1.77 4.68
C THR A 501 -6.23 0.50 5.03
N ASN A 502 -6.81 -0.17 4.03
CA ASN A 502 -7.54 -1.41 4.21
C ASN A 502 -6.90 -2.64 3.54
N TYR A 503 -5.85 -2.43 2.73
CA TYR A 503 -4.96 -3.47 2.20
C TYR A 503 -3.52 -3.08 2.48
N ARG A 504 -2.65 -4.08 2.62
CA ARG A 504 -1.22 -3.80 2.82
C ARG A 504 -0.62 -3.11 1.61
N THR A 505 0.16 -2.05 1.83
CA THR A 505 1.06 -1.50 0.83
C THR A 505 2.44 -2.11 1.02
N VAL A 506 2.95 -2.83 0.02
CA VAL A 506 4.18 -3.62 0.09
C VAL A 506 5.12 -3.19 -1.02
N LYS A 507 6.38 -2.94 -0.71
CA LYS A 507 7.41 -2.69 -1.71
C LYS A 507 7.63 -3.94 -2.56
N ILE A 508 7.66 -3.80 -3.88
CA ILE A 508 8.10 -4.88 -4.77
C ILE A 508 9.60 -5.15 -4.53
N PRO A 509 10.11 -6.39 -4.65
CA PRO A 509 11.54 -6.65 -4.58
C PRO A 509 12.32 -5.79 -5.58
N THR A 510 13.38 -5.14 -5.14
CA THR A 510 14.17 -4.16 -5.93
C THR A 510 15.66 -4.25 -5.60
N ASP A 511 16.50 -3.50 -6.32
CA ASP A 511 17.95 -3.39 -6.11
C ASP A 511 18.66 -4.75 -6.15
N ARG A 512 18.30 -5.59 -7.13
CA ARG A 512 18.88 -6.91 -7.32
C ARG A 512 19.68 -6.99 -8.61
N ASN A 513 20.88 -7.54 -8.51
CA ASN A 513 21.69 -7.82 -9.68
C ASN A 513 21.12 -9.03 -10.40
N ILE A 514 20.88 -8.88 -11.70
CA ILE A 514 20.38 -9.93 -12.58
C ILE A 514 21.30 -10.08 -13.80
N PRO A 515 21.32 -11.24 -14.49
CA PRO A 515 22.18 -11.45 -15.62
C PRO A 515 21.92 -10.47 -16.77
N LEU A 516 22.95 -10.10 -17.55
CA LEU A 516 22.83 -9.18 -18.69
C LEU A 516 21.80 -9.67 -19.73
N TYR A 517 21.65 -10.97 -19.94
CA TYR A 517 20.66 -11.51 -20.88
C TYR A 517 19.19 -11.28 -20.42
N ALA A 518 18.97 -10.90 -19.17
CA ALA A 518 17.63 -10.53 -18.68
C ALA A 518 17.06 -9.31 -19.40
N ARG A 519 17.91 -8.49 -20.04
CA ARG A 519 17.49 -7.36 -20.85
C ARG A 519 16.50 -7.74 -21.95
N GLU A 520 16.78 -8.83 -22.67
CA GLU A 520 15.96 -9.31 -23.78
C GLU A 520 14.59 -9.85 -23.33
N MET A 521 14.46 -10.24 -22.08
CA MET A 521 13.26 -10.87 -21.51
C MET A 521 12.74 -10.14 -20.27
N PHE A 522 13.02 -8.86 -20.14
CA PHE A 522 12.69 -8.09 -18.93
C PHE A 522 11.20 -8.07 -18.64
N GLY A 523 10.37 -7.94 -19.67
CA GLY A 523 8.91 -7.96 -19.53
C GLY A 523 8.39 -9.26 -18.91
N GLU A 524 8.88 -10.40 -19.40
CA GLU A 524 8.54 -11.72 -18.87
C GLU A 524 9.09 -11.91 -17.44
N PHE A 525 10.34 -11.51 -17.21
CA PHE A 525 10.94 -11.54 -15.89
C PHE A 525 10.11 -10.76 -14.88
N TYR A 526 9.75 -9.50 -15.18
CA TYR A 526 8.98 -8.66 -14.27
C TYR A 526 7.57 -9.20 -14.02
N LYS A 527 6.89 -9.71 -15.06
CA LYS A 527 5.59 -10.37 -14.94
C LYS A 527 5.63 -11.53 -13.94
N ASN A 528 6.63 -12.40 -14.05
CA ASN A 528 6.79 -13.56 -13.18
C ASN A 528 7.17 -13.14 -11.74
N LEU A 529 8.05 -12.14 -11.59
CA LEU A 529 8.41 -11.56 -10.30
C LEU A 529 7.18 -10.98 -9.61
N PHE A 530 6.39 -10.18 -10.32
CA PHE A 530 5.16 -9.60 -9.78
C PHE A 530 4.17 -10.69 -9.36
N GLN A 531 3.95 -11.69 -10.20
CA GLN A 531 3.08 -12.83 -9.89
C GLN A 531 3.52 -13.57 -8.63
N ARG A 532 4.83 -13.75 -8.42
CA ARG A 532 5.36 -14.36 -7.20
C ARG A 532 5.19 -13.45 -5.98
N ALA A 533 5.49 -12.16 -6.12
CA ALA A 533 5.29 -11.18 -5.03
C ALA A 533 3.81 -11.13 -4.62
N TYR A 534 2.91 -11.03 -5.58
CA TYR A 534 1.46 -11.06 -5.38
C TYR A 534 0.99 -12.33 -4.65
N SER A 535 1.49 -13.51 -5.09
CA SER A 535 1.14 -14.78 -4.46
C SER A 535 1.70 -14.90 -3.03
N ARG A 536 2.93 -14.42 -2.78
CA ARG A 536 3.54 -14.41 -1.44
C ARG A 536 2.77 -13.56 -0.43
N GLU A 537 2.14 -12.50 -0.88
CA GLU A 537 1.33 -11.60 -0.05
C GLU A 537 -0.15 -12.04 0.03
N GLY A 538 -0.45 -13.30 -0.29
CA GLY A 538 -1.81 -13.85 -0.18
C GLY A 538 -2.79 -13.31 -1.21
N LYS A 539 -2.31 -12.68 -2.28
CA LYS A 539 -3.09 -12.09 -3.38
C LYS A 539 -3.99 -10.92 -2.94
N ASN A 540 -3.68 -10.26 -1.83
CA ASN A 540 -4.50 -9.18 -1.26
C ASN A 540 -3.68 -7.96 -0.80
N ALA A 541 -2.57 -7.68 -1.46
CA ALA A 541 -1.73 -6.52 -1.19
C ALA A 541 -1.66 -5.57 -2.39
N VAL A 542 -1.40 -4.31 -2.09
CA VAL A 542 -1.09 -3.24 -3.04
C VAL A 542 0.43 -3.14 -3.14
N HIS A 543 0.99 -3.23 -4.33
CA HIS A 543 2.43 -3.23 -4.53
C HIS A 543 2.93 -1.82 -4.86
N LEU A 544 3.91 -1.34 -4.08
CA LEU A 544 4.59 -0.08 -4.34
C LEU A 544 5.71 -0.35 -5.37
N GLU A 545 5.66 0.37 -6.49
CA GLU A 545 6.66 0.29 -7.57
C GLU A 545 7.54 1.54 -7.64
N TYR A 546 6.99 2.71 -7.25
CA TYR A 546 7.69 3.98 -7.29
C TYR A 546 7.20 4.92 -6.19
N ALA A 547 8.11 5.67 -5.55
CA ALA A 547 7.81 6.74 -4.61
C ALA A 547 8.97 7.74 -4.62
N TRP A 548 8.71 8.99 -5.05
CA TRP A 548 9.76 10.00 -5.16
C TRP A 548 9.21 11.42 -5.12
N THR A 549 10.01 12.36 -4.60
CA THR A 549 9.72 13.77 -4.73
C THR A 549 10.12 14.24 -6.13
N VAL A 550 9.16 14.68 -6.92
CA VAL A 550 9.38 15.20 -8.27
C VAL A 550 9.30 16.72 -8.23
N THR A 551 10.38 17.39 -8.59
CA THR A 551 10.38 18.83 -8.72
C THR A 551 10.15 19.19 -10.18
N PRO A 552 9.01 19.84 -10.51
CA PRO A 552 8.77 20.28 -11.86
C PRO A 552 9.73 21.42 -12.20
N SER A 553 10.85 21.12 -12.84
CA SER A 553 11.83 22.12 -13.28
C SER A 553 12.35 21.77 -14.68
N TRP A 554 12.68 22.81 -15.46
CA TRP A 554 13.29 22.66 -16.79
C TRP A 554 14.67 21.97 -16.75
N GLY A 555 15.27 21.86 -15.58
CA GLY A 555 16.59 21.24 -15.41
C GLY A 555 16.57 19.75 -15.11
N GLY A 556 15.40 19.13 -15.06
CA GLY A 556 15.22 17.72 -14.71
C GLY A 556 15.78 17.36 -13.33
N THR A 557 14.99 16.74 -12.48
CA THR A 557 15.53 16.06 -11.30
C THR A 557 16.47 14.97 -11.81
N LYS A 558 17.73 15.00 -11.39
CA LYS A 558 18.64 13.88 -11.63
C LYS A 558 18.09 12.68 -10.85
N CYS A 559 17.37 11.83 -11.54
CA CYS A 559 17.08 10.50 -11.02
C CYS A 559 18.21 9.56 -11.48
N ASP A 560 18.59 8.63 -10.66
CA ASP A 560 19.58 7.59 -11.00
C ASP A 560 18.86 6.24 -11.13
N PRO A 561 18.76 5.75 -12.32
CA PRO A 561 18.74 6.36 -13.66
C PRO A 561 17.31 6.72 -14.08
N CYS A 562 17.13 7.81 -14.81
CA CYS A 562 15.85 8.14 -15.43
C CYS A 562 15.70 7.40 -16.76
N VAL A 563 14.58 6.71 -16.96
CA VAL A 563 14.27 6.01 -18.24
C VAL A 563 13.52 6.92 -19.20
N GLY A 564 12.90 8.00 -18.69
CA GLY A 564 12.20 8.97 -19.49
C GLY A 564 12.40 10.40 -18.94
N PRO A 565 11.99 11.41 -19.69
CA PRO A 565 12.00 12.78 -19.18
C PRO A 565 11.07 12.89 -17.97
N PRO A 566 11.46 13.67 -16.94
CA PRO A 566 10.57 13.94 -15.81
C PRO A 566 9.34 14.70 -16.30
N PRO A 567 8.16 14.46 -15.67
CA PRO A 567 6.97 15.23 -15.95
C PRO A 567 7.23 16.73 -15.78
N ILE A 568 6.77 17.52 -16.74
CA ILE A 568 6.89 18.99 -16.72
C ILE A 568 5.64 19.64 -16.09
N TYR A 569 5.65 20.96 -15.95
CA TYR A 569 4.50 21.69 -15.35
C TYR A 569 3.18 21.43 -16.05
N ASN A 570 3.20 21.34 -17.40
CA ASN A 570 1.99 21.04 -18.17
C ASN A 570 1.46 19.64 -17.89
N ASP A 571 2.34 18.64 -17.74
CA ASP A 571 1.94 17.28 -17.39
C ASP A 571 1.28 17.25 -16.02
N PHE A 572 1.84 17.97 -15.04
CA PHE A 572 1.23 18.07 -13.71
C PHE A 572 -0.11 18.80 -13.74
N ALA A 573 -0.25 19.86 -14.52
CA ALA A 573 -1.50 20.58 -14.70
C ALA A 573 -2.57 19.68 -15.35
N GLU A 574 -2.18 18.90 -16.37
CA GLU A 574 -3.03 17.93 -17.03
C GLU A 574 -3.44 16.79 -16.09
N ALA A 575 -2.50 16.29 -15.28
CA ALA A 575 -2.78 15.32 -14.22
C ALA A 575 -3.70 15.86 -13.11
N GLY A 576 -3.94 17.17 -13.08
CA GLY A 576 -4.75 17.82 -12.06
C GLY A 576 -3.99 18.24 -10.79
N VAL A 577 -2.66 18.32 -10.84
CA VAL A 577 -1.80 18.77 -9.74
C VAL A 577 -1.74 20.31 -9.75
N TRP A 578 -2.78 20.95 -9.24
CA TRP A 578 -3.00 22.41 -9.33
C TRP A 578 -1.97 23.28 -8.61
N TRP A 579 -1.18 22.72 -7.70
CA TRP A 579 -0.13 23.46 -6.96
C TRP A 579 1.23 23.41 -7.63
N ALA A 580 1.44 22.53 -8.60
CA ALA A 580 2.67 22.44 -9.37
C ALA A 580 2.67 23.49 -10.49
N GLN A 581 2.96 24.74 -10.14
CA GLN A 581 3.01 25.87 -11.06
C GLN A 581 4.44 26.40 -11.21
N TRP A 582 4.74 27.09 -12.30
CA TRP A 582 6.07 27.59 -12.67
C TRP A 582 6.83 28.31 -11.54
N ASN A 583 6.15 29.03 -10.67
CA ASN A 583 6.75 29.77 -9.56
C ASN A 583 6.42 29.15 -8.19
N SER A 584 5.92 27.92 -8.17
CA SER A 584 5.57 27.22 -6.93
C SER A 584 6.81 26.53 -6.37
N ASN A 585 7.11 26.77 -5.09
CA ASN A 585 8.07 25.99 -4.31
C ASN A 585 7.45 24.76 -3.64
N GLU A 586 6.23 24.43 -4.01
CA GLU A 586 5.49 23.30 -3.45
C GLU A 586 6.03 21.96 -3.96
N ASN A 587 6.24 21.04 -3.06
CA ASN A 587 6.67 19.70 -3.43
C ASN A 587 5.55 18.92 -4.11
N VAL A 588 5.92 18.08 -5.07
CA VAL A 588 5.05 17.06 -5.64
C VAL A 588 5.65 15.70 -5.30
N PHE A 589 4.99 14.97 -4.42
CA PHE A 589 5.37 13.60 -4.12
C PHE A 589 4.57 12.65 -4.99
N PHE A 590 5.26 11.86 -5.80
CA PHE A 590 4.69 10.91 -6.74
C PHE A 590 4.79 9.49 -6.19
N THR A 591 3.67 8.79 -6.11
CA THR A 591 3.58 7.38 -5.71
C THR A 591 2.95 6.56 -6.83
N ARG A 592 3.59 5.48 -7.27
CA ARG A 592 3.02 4.48 -8.18
C ARG A 592 2.69 3.21 -7.39
N LEU A 593 1.45 2.80 -7.49
CA LEU A 593 0.95 1.56 -6.89
C LEU A 593 0.42 0.62 -7.98
N HIS A 594 0.80 -0.63 -7.91
CA HIS A 594 0.27 -1.68 -8.77
C HIS A 594 -0.65 -2.59 -7.95
N VAL A 595 -1.88 -2.72 -8.38
CA VAL A 595 -2.92 -3.50 -7.69
C VAL A 595 -3.41 -4.58 -8.64
N ARG A 596 -3.14 -5.85 -8.32
CA ARG A 596 -3.84 -6.96 -8.94
C ARG A 596 -4.91 -7.44 -7.97
N TYR A 597 -6.14 -7.45 -8.42
CA TYR A 597 -7.28 -7.66 -7.53
C TYR A 597 -8.32 -8.59 -8.13
N SER A 598 -9.09 -9.23 -7.24
CA SER A 598 -10.19 -10.13 -7.53
C SER A 598 -11.27 -10.02 -6.44
N ASN A 599 -12.52 -10.44 -6.69
CA ASN A 599 -13.64 -10.34 -5.73
C ASN A 599 -13.33 -11.00 -4.39
N SER A 600 -12.72 -12.17 -4.44
CA SER A 600 -12.40 -12.94 -3.24
C SER A 600 -11.31 -12.30 -2.39
N LYS A 601 -10.35 -11.64 -3.03
CA LYS A 601 -9.17 -11.09 -2.37
C LYS A 601 -9.29 -9.60 -2.05
N PHE A 602 -10.14 -8.88 -2.79
CA PHE A 602 -10.43 -7.46 -2.59
C PHE A 602 -11.93 -7.20 -2.40
N PRO A 603 -12.54 -7.69 -1.32
CA PRO A 603 -13.98 -7.57 -1.08
C PRO A 603 -14.44 -6.13 -0.83
N SER A 604 -13.53 -5.18 -0.61
CA SER A 604 -13.81 -3.78 -0.30
C SER A 604 -13.09 -2.84 -1.29
N ASP A 605 -13.65 -1.66 -1.51
CA ASP A 605 -12.98 -0.59 -2.26
C ASP A 605 -11.63 -0.21 -1.65
N LEU A 606 -10.71 0.30 -2.48
CA LEU A 606 -9.43 0.81 -1.99
C LEU A 606 -9.65 2.09 -1.19
N GLN A 607 -9.12 2.14 0.01
CA GLN A 607 -9.09 3.32 0.86
C GLN A 607 -7.65 3.73 1.07
N PHE A 608 -7.38 5.03 0.97
CA PHE A 608 -6.02 5.56 1.02
C PHE A 608 -5.83 6.56 2.16
N GLN A 609 -4.58 6.77 2.51
CA GLN A 609 -4.12 7.90 3.30
C GLN A 609 -2.88 8.52 2.68
N VAL A 610 -2.72 9.82 2.90
CA VAL A 610 -1.47 10.53 2.64
C VAL A 610 -0.62 10.40 3.90
N THR A 611 0.58 9.88 3.77
CA THR A 611 1.53 9.76 4.88
C THR A 611 2.62 10.81 4.75
N PRO A 612 3.29 11.18 5.86
CA PRO A 612 4.49 12.02 5.79
C PRO A 612 5.75 11.24 5.37
N ASN A 613 5.59 10.05 4.81
CA ASN A 613 6.70 9.24 4.34
C ASN A 613 7.28 9.82 3.05
N ASN A 614 8.50 10.33 3.11
CA ASN A 614 9.26 10.87 1.99
C ASN A 614 10.39 9.94 1.55
N GLU A 615 10.39 8.69 1.98
CA GLU A 615 11.37 7.70 1.54
C GLU A 615 11.25 7.49 0.02
N HIS A 616 12.36 7.67 -0.67
CA HIS A 616 12.46 7.40 -2.10
C HIS A 616 12.51 5.89 -2.35
N PHE A 617 11.74 5.43 -3.30
CA PHE A 617 11.67 4.03 -3.70
C PHE A 617 11.47 3.91 -5.19
N GLN A 618 12.16 2.98 -5.81
CA GLN A 618 12.01 2.65 -7.21
C GLN A 618 12.22 1.15 -7.42
N ALA A 619 11.33 0.53 -8.14
CA ALA A 619 11.51 -0.84 -8.61
C ALA A 619 12.56 -0.84 -9.72
N ARG A 620 13.78 -1.30 -9.41
CA ARG A 620 14.90 -1.36 -10.35
C ARG A 620 15.71 -2.64 -10.22
N TYR A 621 16.24 -3.09 -11.35
CA TYR A 621 17.02 -4.32 -11.44
C TYR A 621 18.33 -4.01 -12.15
N ILE A 622 19.43 -4.48 -11.60
CA ILE A 622 20.78 -4.02 -11.93
C ILE A 622 21.42 -4.99 -12.91
N LEU A 623 21.83 -4.48 -14.05
CA LEU A 623 22.70 -5.14 -15.01
C LEU A 623 24.10 -4.56 -14.86
N THR A 624 25.10 -5.40 -14.55
CA THR A 624 26.48 -4.94 -14.42
C THR A 624 27.33 -5.47 -15.55
N HIS A 625 27.78 -4.58 -16.43
CA HIS A 625 28.68 -4.88 -17.52
C HIS A 625 30.10 -5.05 -16.98
N PRO A 626 30.78 -6.16 -17.33
CA PRO A 626 32.15 -6.35 -16.90
C PRO A 626 33.09 -5.37 -17.60
N ALA A 627 34.18 -5.05 -16.92
CA ALA A 627 35.23 -4.22 -17.50
C ALA A 627 35.83 -4.88 -18.76
N PRO A 628 36.21 -4.10 -19.80
CA PRO A 628 36.94 -4.64 -20.93
C PRO A 628 38.36 -5.07 -20.52
N GLY A 629 38.85 -6.23 -21.04
CA GLY A 629 40.21 -6.73 -20.80
C GLY A 629 41.26 -5.96 -21.61
N PRO A 630 42.58 -6.23 -21.41
CA PRO A 630 43.19 -7.37 -20.75
C PRO A 630 43.35 -7.20 -19.22
N PHE A 631 43.37 -8.31 -18.50
CA PHE A 631 43.53 -8.39 -17.03
C PHE A 631 44.91 -8.99 -16.71
N THR A 632 45.98 -8.21 -16.90
CA THR A 632 47.36 -8.67 -16.76
C THR A 632 47.99 -8.47 -15.38
N CYS A 633 47.32 -7.72 -14.52
CA CYS A 633 47.72 -7.49 -13.13
C CYS A 633 47.06 -8.49 -12.16
N ASP A 634 47.57 -8.60 -10.94
CA ASP A 634 47.04 -9.50 -9.92
C ASP A 634 45.61 -9.13 -9.53
N GLU A 635 45.30 -7.85 -9.45
CA GLU A 635 43.95 -7.31 -9.19
C GLU A 635 42.98 -7.71 -10.33
N GLY A 636 43.47 -7.74 -11.57
CA GLY A 636 42.70 -8.18 -12.75
C GLY A 636 42.33 -9.66 -12.66
N GLN A 637 43.26 -10.53 -12.21
CA GLN A 637 42.96 -11.95 -12.01
C GLN A 637 41.95 -12.16 -10.87
N ALA A 638 42.10 -11.44 -9.76
CA ALA A 638 41.14 -11.47 -8.65
C ALA A 638 39.75 -10.98 -9.09
N TYR A 639 39.70 -9.95 -9.97
CA TYR A 639 38.45 -9.47 -10.55
C TYR A 639 37.72 -10.53 -11.38
N LEU A 640 38.45 -11.27 -12.23
CA LEU A 640 37.86 -12.34 -13.06
C LEU A 640 37.25 -13.47 -12.21
N GLU A 641 37.90 -13.84 -11.11
CA GLU A 641 37.35 -14.80 -10.17
C GLU A 641 36.10 -14.26 -9.47
N SER A 642 36.12 -13.01 -9.02
CA SER A 642 34.98 -12.34 -8.39
C SER A 642 33.81 -12.20 -9.36
N LEU A 643 34.07 -11.91 -10.64
CA LEU A 643 33.07 -11.79 -11.71
C LEU A 643 32.32 -13.11 -11.93
N ARG A 644 33.04 -14.24 -11.94
CA ARG A 644 32.40 -15.54 -12.08
C ARG A 644 31.45 -15.84 -10.92
N ASN A 645 31.88 -15.56 -9.70
CA ASN A 645 31.05 -15.74 -8.51
C ASN A 645 29.83 -14.79 -8.53
N ARG A 646 30.01 -13.54 -8.95
CA ARG A 646 28.91 -12.57 -9.11
C ARG A 646 27.88 -13.05 -10.14
N ARG A 647 28.30 -13.49 -11.32
CA ARG A 647 27.41 -14.00 -12.35
C ARG A 647 26.57 -15.20 -11.89
N LYS A 648 27.16 -16.07 -11.10
CA LYS A 648 26.42 -17.16 -10.47
C LYS A 648 25.35 -16.63 -9.53
N LEU A 649 25.69 -15.65 -8.68
CA LEU A 649 24.72 -15.01 -7.78
C LEU A 649 23.61 -14.28 -8.55
N GLU A 650 23.92 -13.62 -9.67
CA GLU A 650 22.94 -12.96 -10.53
C GLU A 650 21.92 -13.95 -11.11
N VAL A 651 22.39 -15.12 -11.56
CA VAL A 651 21.51 -16.20 -12.04
C VAL A 651 20.65 -16.74 -10.91
N ASP A 652 21.22 -16.98 -9.72
CA ASP A 652 20.51 -17.47 -8.56
C ASP A 652 19.43 -16.44 -8.10
N GLU A 653 19.76 -15.13 -8.11
CA GLU A 653 18.81 -14.07 -7.80
C GLU A 653 17.68 -13.98 -8.83
N MET A 654 17.99 -14.02 -10.12
CA MET A 654 16.96 -14.04 -11.17
C MET A 654 16.00 -15.22 -11.01
N TYR A 655 16.54 -16.39 -10.65
CA TYR A 655 15.73 -17.56 -10.33
C TYR A 655 14.86 -17.32 -9.08
N ALA A 656 15.45 -16.83 -8.01
CA ALA A 656 14.72 -16.55 -6.75
C ALA A 656 13.60 -15.55 -6.93
N LEU A 657 13.80 -14.53 -7.76
CA LEU A 657 12.82 -13.48 -8.05
C LEU A 657 11.75 -13.91 -9.05
N GLY A 658 12.15 -14.36 -10.23
CA GLY A 658 11.28 -14.61 -11.38
C GLY A 658 10.95 -16.09 -11.63
N GLY A 659 11.59 -17.03 -10.94
CA GLY A 659 11.35 -18.47 -11.12
C GLY A 659 11.93 -19.06 -12.39
N PHE A 660 12.85 -18.34 -13.05
CA PHE A 660 13.53 -18.86 -14.25
C PHE A 660 14.55 -19.91 -13.86
N MET A 661 14.39 -21.13 -14.35
CA MET A 661 15.37 -22.19 -14.11
C MET A 661 16.67 -21.89 -14.84
N PRO A 662 17.83 -22.12 -14.20
CA PRO A 662 19.11 -22.10 -14.88
C PRO A 662 19.06 -23.03 -16.12
N ASN A 663 19.56 -22.54 -17.24
CA ASN A 663 19.57 -23.26 -18.52
C ASN A 663 20.92 -23.08 -19.22
N SER A 664 21.05 -23.57 -20.46
CA SER A 664 22.28 -23.44 -21.24
C SER A 664 22.75 -21.97 -21.41
N LYS A 665 21.84 -21.00 -21.50
CA LYS A 665 22.19 -19.57 -21.52
C LYS A 665 22.81 -19.15 -20.20
N SER A 666 22.29 -19.62 -19.05
CA SER A 666 22.84 -19.34 -17.72
C SER A 666 24.26 -19.91 -17.57
N ASP A 667 24.47 -21.18 -18.01
CA ASP A 667 25.78 -21.80 -17.95
C ASP A 667 26.78 -21.09 -18.88
N GLN A 668 26.34 -20.71 -20.08
CA GLN A 668 27.13 -19.90 -21.01
C GLN A 668 27.51 -18.56 -20.38
N TYR A 669 26.55 -17.85 -19.79
CA TYR A 669 26.76 -16.56 -19.13
C TYR A 669 27.77 -16.65 -17.98
N ILE A 670 27.68 -17.67 -17.13
CA ILE A 670 28.60 -17.87 -16.00
C ILE A 670 30.04 -18.14 -16.53
N ASN A 671 30.18 -18.86 -17.63
CA ASN A 671 31.46 -19.33 -18.14
C ASN A 671 32.04 -18.51 -19.31
N GLU A 672 31.33 -17.50 -19.79
CA GLU A 672 31.71 -16.68 -20.97
C GLU A 672 33.10 -16.02 -20.88
N PHE A 673 33.63 -15.83 -19.67
CA PHE A 673 34.96 -15.22 -19.42
C PHE A 673 36.08 -16.23 -19.18
N VAL A 674 35.82 -17.53 -19.26
CA VAL A 674 36.86 -18.56 -19.11
C VAL A 674 37.98 -18.42 -20.18
N PRO A 675 37.71 -17.99 -21.43
CA PRO A 675 38.77 -17.77 -22.42
C PRO A 675 39.76 -16.66 -22.02
N TYR A 676 39.33 -15.63 -21.31
CA TYR A 676 40.21 -14.55 -20.86
C TYR A 676 41.15 -14.96 -19.73
N MET A 677 40.81 -15.97 -18.96
CA MET A 677 41.70 -16.54 -17.94
C MET A 677 42.88 -17.35 -18.52
N ASN A 678 42.73 -17.88 -19.72
CA ASN A 678 43.68 -18.79 -20.36
C ASN A 678 44.59 -18.16 -21.44
N ASN A 679 44.30 -16.92 -21.85
CA ASN A 679 45.08 -16.26 -22.87
C ASN A 679 46.19 -15.37 -22.25
N LYS A 680 47.42 -15.91 -22.21
CA LYS A 680 48.59 -15.04 -22.16
C LYS A 680 48.55 -14.09 -23.37
N PRO A 681 48.94 -12.81 -23.24
CA PRO A 681 48.84 -11.86 -24.33
C PRO A 681 49.67 -12.32 -25.50
N SER A 682 49.00 -12.66 -26.62
CA SER A 682 49.65 -12.70 -27.92
C SER A 682 49.84 -11.25 -28.36
N GLU A 683 51.06 -10.87 -28.76
CA GLU A 683 51.42 -9.57 -29.27
C GLU A 683 50.38 -9.10 -30.31
N SER A 684 49.66 -8.04 -30.01
CA SER A 684 48.66 -7.45 -30.89
C SER A 684 49.35 -6.62 -31.96
N LYS A 685 49.19 -7.03 -33.21
CA LYS A 685 49.36 -6.15 -34.35
C LYS A 685 48.30 -5.04 -34.29
N ASP A 686 48.78 -3.79 -34.43
CA ASP A 686 47.98 -2.60 -34.62
C ASP A 686 46.75 -2.81 -35.48
N ARG A 687 45.58 -2.56 -34.94
CA ARG A 687 44.36 -2.25 -35.71
C ARG A 687 43.84 -0.89 -35.31
N GLY A 688 43.73 -0.10 -36.35
CA GLY A 688 43.35 1.33 -36.32
C GLY A 688 42.04 1.59 -35.56
N SER A 689 42.00 2.81 -35.10
CA SER A 689 40.89 3.50 -34.50
C SER A 689 39.56 3.24 -35.22
N ASN A 690 38.71 2.41 -34.66
CA ASN A 690 37.29 2.44 -35.00
C ASN A 690 36.62 3.43 -34.06
N GLU A 691 36.11 4.48 -34.65
CA GLU A 691 35.21 5.44 -34.02
C GLU A 691 34.03 4.70 -33.39
N PHE A 692 33.84 4.93 -32.10
CA PHE A 692 32.60 4.57 -31.43
C PHE A 692 31.50 5.46 -32.01
N GLU A 693 30.59 4.89 -32.78
CA GLU A 693 29.30 5.54 -33.05
C GLU A 693 28.51 5.69 -31.74
N PRO A 694 28.08 6.91 -31.40
CA PRO A 694 27.23 7.11 -30.23
C PRO A 694 25.90 6.41 -30.45
N PHE A 695 25.48 5.65 -29.46
CA PHE A 695 24.22 4.92 -29.45
C PHE A 695 23.06 5.89 -29.69
N ASN A 696 22.34 5.69 -30.78
CA ASN A 696 21.25 6.57 -31.19
C ASN A 696 19.98 6.24 -30.38
N TYR A 697 19.68 7.05 -29.38
CA TYR A 697 18.51 6.93 -28.52
C TYR A 697 17.17 7.09 -29.27
N ASN A 698 17.16 7.52 -30.50
CA ASN A 698 15.95 7.78 -31.29
C ASN A 698 15.36 6.54 -31.98
N GLU A 699 15.99 5.38 -31.90
CA GLU A 699 15.47 4.12 -32.49
C GLU A 699 14.73 3.22 -31.51
N ILE A 700 14.69 3.57 -30.23
CA ILE A 700 13.92 2.82 -29.24
C ILE A 700 12.55 3.46 -29.13
N SER A 701 11.54 2.89 -29.81
CA SER A 701 10.17 3.36 -29.66
C SER A 701 9.71 3.16 -28.20
N PRO A 702 8.91 4.05 -27.61
CA PRO A 702 8.34 3.89 -26.28
C PRO A 702 7.56 2.58 -26.11
N GLU A 703 7.10 1.99 -27.21
CA GLU A 703 6.36 0.71 -27.24
C GLU A 703 7.21 -0.50 -26.87
N SER A 704 8.54 -0.43 -27.01
CA SER A 704 9.43 -1.54 -26.66
C SER A 704 9.66 -1.68 -25.14
N PHE A 705 9.28 -0.68 -24.34
CA PHE A 705 9.39 -0.68 -22.88
C PHE A 705 8.05 -0.77 -22.15
N ALA A 706 6.93 -0.55 -22.84
CA ALA A 706 5.64 -0.92 -22.31
C ALA A 706 5.60 -2.46 -22.23
N VAL A 707 5.63 -2.99 -21.02
CA VAL A 707 5.39 -4.40 -20.79
C VAL A 707 4.04 -4.69 -21.43
N ASP A 708 4.05 -5.39 -22.56
CA ASP A 708 2.84 -5.83 -23.23
C ASP A 708 2.16 -6.88 -22.33
N MET A 709 1.31 -6.40 -21.43
CA MET A 709 0.57 -7.19 -20.45
C MET A 709 -0.62 -7.92 -21.08
N ALA A 710 -0.74 -7.86 -22.41
CA ALA A 710 -1.72 -8.58 -23.17
C ALA A 710 -1.15 -9.97 -23.55
N TYR A 711 -1.52 -10.96 -22.84
CA TYR A 711 -1.70 -12.37 -23.17
C TYR A 711 -1.44 -13.30 -21.98
N VAL A 712 -2.48 -13.73 -21.34
CA VAL A 712 -2.57 -15.10 -20.81
C VAL A 712 -4.00 -15.59 -21.03
N ASN A 713 -4.26 -16.17 -22.17
CA ASN A 713 -5.36 -17.12 -22.34
C ASN A 713 -4.99 -18.41 -21.61
N GLY A 714 -5.96 -18.89 -20.80
CA GLY A 714 -5.75 -20.05 -19.95
C GLY A 714 -5.39 -21.31 -20.70
N GLU A 715 -4.19 -21.74 -20.55
CA GLU A 715 -3.86 -23.16 -20.63
C GLU A 715 -3.84 -23.72 -19.21
N LYS A 716 -4.59 -24.80 -19.03
CA LYS A 716 -4.57 -25.60 -17.80
C LYS A 716 -3.18 -26.16 -17.63
N ASP A 717 -2.42 -25.58 -16.73
CA ASP A 717 -1.12 -26.09 -16.35
C ASP A 717 -1.31 -27.28 -15.39
N ASN A 718 -1.24 -28.50 -15.96
CA ASN A 718 -1.04 -29.73 -15.23
C ASN A 718 0.45 -29.92 -15.00
N SER A 719 1.09 -29.05 -14.25
CA SER A 719 2.47 -29.25 -13.82
C SER A 719 2.49 -29.72 -12.36
N ASN A 720 3.05 -30.93 -12.21
CA ASN A 720 3.34 -31.56 -10.92
C ASN A 720 4.02 -30.60 -9.96
N GLU A 721 3.50 -30.50 -8.75
CA GLU A 721 4.13 -29.82 -7.64
C GLU A 721 5.55 -30.35 -7.42
N SER A 722 6.53 -29.51 -7.68
CA SER A 722 7.91 -29.79 -7.26
C SER A 722 8.00 -29.61 -5.73
N PRO A 723 8.78 -30.44 -5.03
CA PRO A 723 8.90 -30.37 -3.58
C PRO A 723 9.83 -29.21 -3.18
N PHE A 724 9.33 -27.98 -3.29
CA PHE A 724 10.04 -26.84 -2.73
C PHE A 724 9.75 -26.71 -1.24
N LYS A 725 10.79 -26.81 -0.42
CA LYS A 725 10.79 -26.31 0.96
C LYS A 725 10.28 -24.88 0.93
N LYS A 726 9.12 -24.64 1.54
CA LYS A 726 8.64 -23.29 1.86
C LYS A 726 9.68 -22.66 2.79
N GLU A 727 10.58 -21.86 2.24
CA GLU A 727 11.34 -20.95 3.07
C GLU A 727 10.36 -19.93 3.61
N THR A 728 10.05 -20.03 4.90
CA THR A 728 9.30 -19.00 5.61
C THR A 728 10.15 -17.73 5.59
N PRO A 729 9.62 -16.59 5.16
CA PRO A 729 10.33 -15.32 5.28
C PRO A 729 10.80 -15.11 6.71
N TRP A 730 12.02 -14.64 6.91
CA TRP A 730 12.63 -14.41 8.22
C TRP A 730 11.79 -13.52 9.16
N ASP A 731 10.87 -12.73 8.58
CA ASP A 731 9.98 -11.83 9.32
C ASP A 731 8.98 -12.56 10.22
N VAL A 732 8.44 -13.71 9.79
CA VAL A 732 7.50 -14.50 10.61
C VAL A 732 8.20 -15.13 11.81
N PRO A 733 9.39 -15.78 11.66
CA PRO A 733 10.15 -16.24 12.82
C PRO A 733 10.56 -15.13 13.78
N VAL A 734 10.93 -13.95 13.29
CA VAL A 734 11.28 -12.79 14.14
C VAL A 734 10.07 -12.29 14.90
N PHE A 735 8.92 -12.17 14.25
CA PHE A 735 7.66 -11.76 14.90
C PHE A 735 7.20 -12.79 15.94
N VAL A 736 7.17 -14.06 15.57
CA VAL A 736 6.79 -15.16 16.47
C VAL A 736 7.80 -15.27 17.62
N GLY A 737 9.10 -15.15 17.33
CA GLY A 737 10.15 -15.12 18.34
C GLY A 737 10.00 -13.95 19.31
N SER A 738 9.68 -12.76 18.82
CA SER A 738 9.41 -11.58 19.63
C SER A 738 8.18 -11.75 20.50
N MET A 739 7.11 -12.31 19.96
CA MET A 739 5.87 -12.63 20.71
C MET A 739 6.12 -13.72 21.75
N LEU A 740 6.85 -14.78 21.41
CA LEU A 740 7.24 -15.84 22.36
C LEU A 740 8.12 -15.29 23.48
N ALA A 741 9.10 -14.47 23.16
CA ALA A 741 9.96 -13.80 24.14
C ALA A 741 9.13 -12.91 25.07
N PHE A 742 8.13 -12.19 24.52
CA PHE A 742 7.21 -11.34 25.29
C PHE A 742 6.34 -12.15 26.25
N VAL A 743 5.77 -13.27 25.79
CA VAL A 743 4.96 -14.16 26.64
C VAL A 743 5.83 -14.86 27.68
N PHE A 744 6.99 -15.38 27.28
CA PHE A 744 7.95 -16.00 28.21
C PHE A 744 8.44 -15.02 29.28
N PHE A 745 8.65 -13.77 28.85
CA PHE A 745 9.01 -12.67 29.69
C PHE A 745 7.92 -12.36 30.73
N ILE A 746 6.63 -12.24 30.30
CA ILE A 746 5.49 -12.04 31.21
C ILE A 746 5.31 -13.25 32.14
N GLN A 747 5.51 -14.49 31.67
CA GLN A 747 5.44 -15.70 32.49
C GLN A 747 6.52 -15.73 33.58
N ARG A 748 7.75 -15.31 33.24
CA ARG A 748 8.86 -15.25 34.21
C ARG A 748 8.67 -14.12 35.24
N PHE A 749 7.87 -13.12 34.89
CA PHE A 749 7.44 -12.05 35.80
C PHE A 749 6.58 -12.58 36.95
N ASN A 750 5.76 -13.60 36.69
CA ASN A 750 4.83 -14.17 37.65
C ASN A 750 5.47 -15.23 38.57
N LYS A 751 6.75 -15.59 38.36
CA LYS A 751 7.45 -16.59 39.15
C LYS A 751 8.43 -15.99 40.18
N LYS A 752 8.55 -14.67 40.27
CA LYS A 752 9.25 -13.94 41.33
C LYS A 752 8.27 -12.91 41.89
#